data_ffacb444b052dc758d019abf6bc74fb1
#
_entry.id   ffacb444b052dc758d019abf6bc74fb1
#
_cell.length_a   1.000
_cell.length_b   1.000
_cell.length_c   1.000
_cell.angle_alpha   90.00
_cell.angle_beta   90.00
_cell.angle_gamma   90.00
#
_symmetry.space_group_name_H-M   'P 1'
#
loop_
_entity.id
_entity.type
_entity.pdbx_description
1 polymer ?
#
loop_
_entity_poly.entity_id
_entity_poly.type
_entity_poly.pdbx_seq_one_letter_code
_entity_poly.pdbx_strand_id
1 'polypeptide(L)'
;MSINQGKYKPSICAIDEVDDRCLKNDDLQKQQIEGSETAPLTTNQQKLHIEPSSHVGKDVESQIDDNIGGNGNSKADGVTGGTGNAAANGFRGRLSLDALMQLSRKRRILYITTVCFCALLLVIIVMMIAFWPEVPFYFRAELCLEKECVQTSQQLLLWANVSKNPCHDTYEWACGNFAREYAENDYYVMKRGEWNYKTYNEYEELNELNRFISMLPSSGAASTVESLISSLYRSCREIDTLDKSQSDLLLKKAIKSVEDWQAFRDSNRLRNWEYKKALVHLQAIYGIFPYYKVSVENRFNKPHDYIITLDEGEIGLPDRYFYNIDQNDEIVRGYKLLLRDFAINMGIVSNEADLFADEIFHYEKRIVSHIDAVKQSDESKLNEIKTLAEMKTIAPSLPIMESLQAIFSSTKISDETEILVRDVNVFRELSIVVSTSDKKPINNFIIWSLARHLLPHLSQEYRNLVENFDHAIYGRTATYPRWMVCSQIVRDWLPFAVDALQQHQNTERTKSKRYASQDYKNGEPDSTHYPSKSQGNDAFLRLMYYSLQNQLKDSVNQANWIDKRVKSYIIDKLTTMRLQIGIPEEALNEKTYIEEYYDNLSLNNLYFVEYLESIWSFRKMRMEAKLRAMSIVDTIVSEMYTRETPQPISYSNILNMLIISRGIAASEYYDYRYPIPINFARIGADILEVLIDSIYTFVEQYKAEHAILTNESLAAQFDLPKVDVSCMLGAAVAHNHASELDELSTHALRSFHYTLSAARIAARAQTTFIEAIDAGSPIIGASIDQWLTYENLRLTQRPRMPGLRSFNENELFTLAYMQKHCSTLIADKDYAPIKPHVEQQLAEEYLFKATWQHIQFLPRSISCSTTEARCSNIL
;
A
#
# COMPACT_ATOMS: atom_id res chain seq x y z
N MET A 1 34.48 33.37 -8.33
CA MET A 1 34.17 32.95 -9.72
C MET A 1 32.69 32.61 -9.70
N SER A 2 31.91 33.51 -10.27
CA SER A 2 30.45 33.42 -10.29
C SER A 2 30.02 32.52 -11.43
N ILE A 3 29.25 31.47 -11.15
CA ILE A 3 28.58 30.65 -12.15
C ILE A 3 27.12 31.05 -12.16
N ASN A 4 26.68 31.57 -13.30
CA ASN A 4 25.31 31.94 -13.64
C ASN A 4 24.39 30.71 -13.59
N GLN A 5 23.44 30.72 -12.70
CA GLN A 5 22.29 29.80 -12.72
C GLN A 5 21.23 30.37 -13.66
N GLY A 6 21.04 29.72 -14.79
CA GLY A 6 19.91 29.95 -15.71
C GLY A 6 18.64 29.40 -15.09
N LYS A 7 17.71 30.28 -14.73
CA LYS A 7 16.38 29.91 -14.23
C LYS A 7 15.54 29.34 -15.41
N TYR A 8 15.28 28.04 -15.38
CA TYR A 8 14.15 27.46 -16.10
C TYR A 8 12.90 27.63 -15.21
N LYS A 9 11.91 28.35 -15.72
CA LYS A 9 10.55 28.34 -15.20
C LYS A 9 9.72 27.37 -16.06
N PRO A 10 9.09 26.35 -15.49
CA PRO A 10 8.06 25.61 -16.19
C PRO A 10 6.78 26.45 -16.24
N SER A 11 6.31 26.73 -17.43
CA SER A 11 4.99 27.35 -17.64
C SER A 11 3.91 26.31 -17.45
N ILE A 12 3.18 26.38 -16.35
CA ILE A 12 1.95 25.62 -16.15
C ILE A 12 0.85 26.39 -16.91
N CYS A 13 0.41 25.87 -18.03
CA CYS A 13 -0.83 26.29 -18.67
C CYS A 13 -2.00 25.63 -17.93
N ALA A 14 -2.83 26.44 -17.27
CA ALA A 14 -4.12 26.00 -16.80
C ALA A 14 -5.02 25.66 -18.00
N ILE A 15 -5.63 24.49 -17.96
CA ILE A 15 -6.63 24.05 -18.93
C ILE A 15 -7.93 24.74 -18.57
N ASP A 16 -8.17 25.94 -19.12
CA ASP A 16 -9.49 26.48 -19.36
C ASP A 16 -9.32 27.68 -20.30
N GLU A 17 -10.06 27.63 -21.40
CA GLU A 17 -10.13 28.59 -22.52
C GLU A 17 -9.05 28.46 -23.59
N VAL A 18 -9.48 27.92 -24.71
CA VAL A 18 -8.76 27.93 -25.98
C VAL A 18 -8.74 29.38 -26.52
N ASP A 19 -7.65 30.08 -26.29
CA ASP A 19 -7.40 31.40 -26.90
C ASP A 19 -6.28 31.24 -27.96
N ASP A 20 -6.62 31.61 -29.19
CA ASP A 20 -5.78 31.52 -30.42
C ASP A 20 -4.44 32.27 -30.35
N ARG A 21 -4.01 32.73 -29.17
CA ARG A 21 -2.77 33.50 -28.99
C ARG A 21 -1.50 32.69 -28.65
N CYS A 22 -1.66 31.40 -28.33
CA CYS A 22 -0.47 30.55 -28.07
C CYS A 22 0.26 30.06 -29.33
N LEU A 23 -0.35 30.11 -30.49
CA LEU A 23 0.27 29.63 -31.75
C LEU A 23 1.17 30.67 -32.44
N LYS A 24 1.27 31.90 -31.95
CA LYS A 24 2.09 32.96 -32.56
C LYS A 24 3.47 33.19 -31.96
N ASN A 25 3.82 32.50 -30.86
CA ASN A 25 5.13 32.68 -30.21
C ASN A 25 6.21 31.67 -30.65
N ASP A 26 5.83 30.60 -31.35
CA ASP A 26 6.81 29.62 -31.83
C ASP A 26 7.53 30.06 -33.12
N ASP A 27 6.94 30.97 -33.88
CA ASP A 27 7.57 31.50 -35.12
C ASP A 27 8.62 32.59 -34.87
N LEU A 28 8.64 33.22 -33.71
CA LEU A 28 9.65 34.22 -33.34
C LEU A 28 10.95 33.64 -32.76
N GLN A 29 10.95 32.38 -32.31
CA GLN A 29 12.19 31.74 -31.86
C GLN A 29 12.94 31.00 -32.93
N LYS A 30 12.34 30.75 -34.11
CA LYS A 30 13.07 30.17 -35.27
C LYS A 30 13.88 31.16 -36.08
N GLN A 31 13.71 32.47 -35.91
CA GLN A 31 14.46 33.50 -36.66
C GLN A 31 15.68 34.06 -35.93
N GLN A 32 16.03 33.58 -34.73
CA GLN A 32 17.24 34.04 -34.00
C GLN A 32 18.40 33.05 -33.95
N ILE A 33 18.35 31.93 -34.68
CA ILE A 33 19.41 30.92 -34.69
C ILE A 33 20.18 30.85 -36.03
N GLU A 34 19.89 31.72 -36.96
CA GLU A 34 20.75 31.84 -38.17
C GLU A 34 21.65 33.07 -38.07
N GLY A 35 22.88 32.91 -37.60
CA GLY A 35 23.89 33.93 -37.70
C GLY A 35 24.98 33.87 -36.62
N SER A 36 25.90 32.91 -36.68
CA SER A 36 27.35 33.15 -36.51
C SER A 36 28.13 31.86 -36.77
N GLU A 37 28.82 31.91 -37.91
CA GLU A 37 29.89 30.99 -38.26
C GLU A 37 31.07 31.11 -37.31
N THR A 38 31.70 30.03 -36.95
CA THR A 38 33.14 29.76 -37.20
C THR A 38 33.50 28.34 -36.74
N ALA A 39 34.20 27.67 -37.64
CA ALA A 39 34.74 26.29 -37.59
C ALA A 39 36.04 26.19 -36.77
N PRO A 40 36.72 25.02 -36.80
CA PRO A 40 36.44 23.67 -36.33
C PRO A 40 37.56 23.11 -35.43
N LEU A 41 37.30 22.04 -34.67
CA LEU A 41 38.36 21.13 -34.23
C LEU A 41 37.86 19.68 -34.14
N THR A 42 38.60 18.84 -34.77
CA THR A 42 38.53 17.40 -35.02
C THR A 42 38.56 16.56 -33.77
N THR A 43 37.73 15.52 -33.71
CA THR A 43 38.18 14.23 -33.21
C THR A 43 37.22 13.09 -33.64
N ASN A 44 37.84 11.98 -33.98
CA ASN A 44 37.38 10.73 -34.59
C ASN A 44 36.14 10.11 -33.96
N GLN A 45 35.16 9.76 -34.79
CA GLN A 45 34.24 8.65 -34.54
C GLN A 45 34.21 7.74 -35.77
N GLN A 46 34.52 6.47 -35.52
CA GLN A 46 34.36 5.38 -36.44
C GLN A 46 32.88 5.10 -36.72
N LYS A 47 32.47 5.30 -37.96
CA LYS A 47 31.17 4.87 -38.48
C LYS A 47 31.26 3.40 -38.86
N LEU A 48 30.42 2.57 -38.29
CA LEU A 48 30.06 1.29 -38.91
C LEU A 48 28.92 1.51 -39.89
N HIS A 49 29.21 1.30 -41.17
CA HIS A 49 28.24 1.23 -42.26
C HIS A 49 27.57 -0.14 -42.25
N ILE A 50 26.27 -0.17 -42.28
CA ILE A 50 25.49 -1.32 -42.75
C ILE A 50 24.62 -0.83 -43.89
N GLU A 51 25.00 -1.26 -45.12
CA GLU A 51 24.20 -1.05 -46.31
C GLU A 51 23.01 -2.03 -46.36
N PRO A 52 21.84 -1.64 -46.90
CA PRO A 52 20.75 -2.56 -47.19
C PRO A 52 20.89 -3.09 -48.61
N SER A 53 20.99 -4.39 -48.76
CA SER A 53 20.90 -5.06 -50.07
C SER A 53 19.46 -5.23 -50.50
N SER A 54 19.14 -4.65 -51.66
CA SER A 54 17.89 -4.83 -52.40
C SER A 54 17.97 -6.11 -53.24
N HIS A 55 16.93 -6.94 -53.24
CA HIS A 55 16.50 -7.78 -54.37
C HIS A 55 14.99 -8.01 -54.32
N VAL A 56 14.34 -7.31 -55.17
CA VAL A 56 13.42 -7.54 -56.30
C VAL A 56 12.87 -8.96 -56.41
N GLY A 57 11.54 -9.02 -56.44
CA GLY A 57 10.74 -10.16 -56.87
C GLY A 57 9.25 -9.85 -56.75
N LYS A 58 8.76 -9.24 -57.75
CA LYS A 58 7.49 -9.20 -58.51
C LYS A 58 6.29 -9.95 -57.98
N ASP A 59 5.25 -9.17 -57.77
CA ASP A 59 3.85 -9.24 -58.20
C ASP A 59 3.20 -10.60 -58.41
N VAL A 60 2.15 -10.89 -57.69
CA VAL A 60 0.83 -11.31 -58.21
C VAL A 60 -0.25 -10.75 -57.32
N GLU A 61 -0.91 -9.75 -57.84
CA GLU A 61 -2.19 -9.21 -57.41
C GLU A 61 -3.27 -10.24 -57.77
N SER A 62 -4.18 -10.57 -56.83
CA SER A 62 -5.51 -11.07 -57.13
C SER A 62 -6.53 -10.35 -56.27
N GLN A 63 -7.20 -9.48 -56.95
CA GLN A 63 -8.43 -8.82 -56.52
C GLN A 63 -9.49 -9.86 -56.18
N ILE A 64 -10.18 -9.65 -55.07
CA ILE A 64 -11.50 -10.15 -54.84
C ILE A 64 -12.38 -8.92 -54.60
N ASP A 65 -13.23 -8.70 -55.61
CA ASP A 65 -14.30 -7.70 -55.57
C ASP A 65 -15.48 -8.22 -54.75
N ASP A 66 -15.89 -7.41 -53.82
CA ASP A 66 -17.22 -7.45 -53.22
C ASP A 66 -18.29 -7.09 -54.26
N ASN A 67 -19.37 -7.83 -54.31
CA ASN A 67 -20.64 -7.24 -54.70
C ASN A 67 -21.83 -7.94 -54.04
N ILE A 68 -22.45 -7.19 -53.20
CA ILE A 68 -23.75 -7.41 -52.58
C ILE A 68 -24.82 -6.76 -53.46
N GLY A 69 -25.90 -7.49 -53.64
CA GLY A 69 -27.18 -6.82 -53.71
C GLY A 69 -28.01 -6.92 -54.97
N GLY A 70 -29.18 -7.40 -54.77
CA GLY A 70 -30.30 -6.87 -55.53
C GLY A 70 -31.26 -7.86 -56.17
N ASN A 71 -32.31 -8.07 -55.47
CA ASN A 71 -33.66 -8.48 -55.88
C ASN A 71 -34.06 -8.18 -57.31
N GLY A 72 -34.82 -9.11 -57.87
CA GLY A 72 -35.74 -8.79 -59.00
C GLY A 72 -36.44 -9.97 -59.62
N ASN A 73 -37.68 -10.21 -59.23
CA ASN A 73 -38.68 -11.05 -59.89
C ASN A 73 -38.80 -10.82 -61.38
N SER A 74 -39.03 -11.85 -62.17
CA SER A 74 -40.32 -12.04 -62.89
C SER A 74 -40.26 -13.17 -63.97
N LYS A 75 -41.16 -14.09 -63.82
CA LYS A 75 -42.10 -14.68 -64.79
C LYS A 75 -41.66 -15.01 -66.21
N ALA A 76 -41.75 -16.30 -66.46
CA ALA A 76 -42.76 -16.95 -67.31
C ALA A 76 -42.41 -17.27 -68.80
N ASP A 77 -42.86 -18.45 -69.14
CA ASP A 77 -43.17 -19.01 -70.45
C ASP A 77 -41.98 -19.53 -71.25
N GLY A 78 -41.96 -20.73 -71.66
CA GLY A 78 -42.95 -21.74 -72.05
C GLY A 78 -42.36 -22.56 -73.15
N VAL A 79 -42.80 -23.76 -73.26
CA VAL A 79 -42.95 -24.64 -74.42
C VAL A 79 -41.80 -25.61 -74.79
N THR A 80 -42.07 -26.79 -74.45
CA THR A 80 -42.06 -28.09 -75.24
C THR A 80 -40.73 -28.63 -75.80
N GLY A 81 -40.52 -29.86 -75.41
CA GLY A 81 -40.40 -30.95 -76.31
C GLY A 81 -39.06 -31.63 -76.42
N GLY A 82 -39.03 -32.89 -76.09
CA GLY A 82 -37.99 -33.77 -76.59
C GLY A 82 -37.36 -34.78 -75.68
N THR A 83 -37.98 -35.89 -75.69
CA THR A 83 -37.57 -37.16 -75.07
C THR A 83 -36.11 -37.56 -75.36
N GLY A 84 -35.41 -38.05 -74.38
CA GLY A 84 -34.11 -38.69 -74.50
C GLY A 84 -33.59 -39.32 -73.23
N ASN A 85 -33.96 -40.52 -72.90
CA ASN A 85 -33.38 -41.35 -71.86
C ASN A 85 -31.88 -41.50 -72.05
N ALA A 86 -31.08 -41.16 -71.12
CA ALA A 86 -29.71 -41.66 -70.94
C ALA A 86 -29.38 -41.83 -69.45
N ALA A 87 -29.10 -43.04 -69.12
CA ALA A 87 -28.89 -43.62 -67.82
C ALA A 87 -27.76 -42.91 -66.98
N ALA A 88 -28.05 -42.70 -65.72
CA ALA A 88 -27.06 -42.44 -64.72
C ALA A 88 -26.22 -43.72 -64.48
N ASN A 89 -25.06 -43.81 -65.02
CA ASN A 89 -24.04 -44.78 -64.61
C ASN A 89 -23.11 -44.21 -63.60
N GLY A 90 -23.33 -44.58 -62.35
CA GLY A 90 -22.36 -44.32 -61.23
C GLY A 90 -21.07 -45.10 -61.51
N PHE A 91 -19.97 -44.35 -61.61
CA PHE A 91 -18.64 -44.88 -61.69
C PHE A 91 -18.23 -45.45 -60.33
N ARG A 92 -18.59 -46.66 -59.97
CA ARG A 92 -17.96 -47.54 -59.03
C ARG A 92 -16.90 -48.36 -59.72
N GLY A 93 -15.74 -47.72 -60.04
CA GLY A 93 -14.60 -48.47 -60.54
C GLY A 93 -13.96 -49.30 -59.45
N ARG A 94 -14.28 -50.52 -59.22
CA ARG A 94 -13.39 -51.50 -58.62
C ARG A 94 -12.22 -51.68 -59.58
N LEU A 95 -11.06 -51.14 -59.20
CA LEU A 95 -9.79 -51.48 -59.83
C LEU A 95 -9.52 -52.96 -59.59
N SER A 96 -9.83 -53.77 -60.52
CA SER A 96 -9.49 -55.19 -60.50
C SER A 96 -8.02 -55.35 -60.87
N LEU A 97 -7.31 -56.22 -60.17
CA LEU A 97 -5.89 -56.53 -60.43
C LEU A 97 -5.68 -56.95 -61.92
N ASP A 98 -6.71 -57.48 -62.60
CA ASP A 98 -6.67 -57.92 -63.96
C ASP A 98 -6.59 -56.82 -65.01
N ALA A 99 -7.10 -55.59 -64.71
CA ALA A 99 -6.96 -54.43 -65.56
C ALA A 99 -5.52 -53.88 -65.56
N LEU A 100 -4.80 -54.10 -64.48
CA LEU A 100 -3.39 -53.74 -64.36
C LEU A 100 -2.45 -54.68 -65.15
N MET A 101 -2.86 -55.91 -65.35
CA MET A 101 -2.06 -56.90 -66.10
C MET A 101 -2.10 -56.68 -67.61
N GLN A 102 -3.12 -56.02 -68.19
CA GLN A 102 -3.24 -55.74 -69.63
C GLN A 102 -2.52 -54.51 -70.13
N LEU A 103 -1.91 -53.67 -69.20
CA LEU A 103 -1.16 -52.48 -69.57
C LEU A 103 0.25 -52.85 -70.05
N SER A 104 0.78 -52.09 -71.03
CA SER A 104 2.15 -52.29 -71.50
C SER A 104 3.13 -52.07 -70.32
N ARG A 105 4.22 -52.85 -70.29
CA ARG A 105 5.20 -52.88 -69.16
C ARG A 105 5.63 -51.51 -68.71
N LYS A 106 5.82 -50.50 -69.63
CA LYS A 106 6.15 -49.15 -69.30
C LYS A 106 5.03 -48.35 -68.56
N ARG A 107 3.77 -48.52 -68.98
CA ARG A 107 2.61 -47.88 -68.34
C ARG A 107 2.28 -48.53 -67.02
N ARG A 108 2.51 -49.78 -66.80
CA ARG A 108 2.35 -50.50 -65.53
C ARG A 108 3.39 -50.00 -64.50
N ILE A 109 4.64 -49.81 -64.90
CA ILE A 109 5.70 -49.27 -64.05
C ILE A 109 5.36 -47.84 -63.69
N LEU A 110 4.94 -47.00 -64.65
CA LEU A 110 4.55 -45.61 -64.39
C LEU A 110 3.37 -45.53 -63.42
N TYR A 111 2.33 -46.38 -63.56
CA TYR A 111 1.22 -46.37 -62.65
C TYR A 111 1.60 -46.79 -61.23
N ILE A 112 2.41 -47.85 -61.09
CA ILE A 112 2.91 -48.30 -59.80
C ILE A 112 3.79 -47.21 -59.13
N THR A 113 4.66 -46.57 -59.89
CA THR A 113 5.51 -45.47 -59.32
C THR A 113 4.69 -44.27 -58.89
N THR A 114 3.63 -43.90 -59.63
CA THR A 114 2.73 -42.80 -59.24
C THR A 114 1.90 -43.18 -58.01
N VAL A 115 1.39 -44.39 -57.88
CA VAL A 115 0.66 -44.86 -56.69
C VAL A 115 1.61 -44.88 -55.45
N CYS A 116 2.82 -45.42 -55.64
CA CYS A 116 3.83 -45.40 -54.54
C CYS A 116 4.22 -44.01 -54.15
N PHE A 117 4.39 -43.06 -55.08
CA PHE A 117 4.68 -41.68 -54.82
C PHE A 117 3.54 -40.95 -54.08
N CYS A 118 2.27 -41.19 -54.52
CA CYS A 118 1.10 -40.66 -53.80
C CYS A 118 0.98 -41.27 -52.40
N ALA A 119 1.23 -42.56 -52.22
CA ALA A 119 1.27 -43.18 -50.90
C ALA A 119 2.37 -42.58 -50.00
N LEU A 120 3.56 -42.35 -50.55
CA LEU A 120 4.68 -41.72 -49.84
C LEU A 120 4.38 -40.29 -49.45
N LEU A 121 3.75 -39.51 -50.35
CA LEU A 121 3.30 -38.15 -50.03
C LEU A 121 2.23 -38.17 -48.92
N LEU A 122 1.31 -39.14 -48.95
CA LEU A 122 0.28 -39.29 -47.93
C LEU A 122 0.89 -39.61 -46.55
N VAL A 123 1.90 -40.50 -46.53
CA VAL A 123 2.70 -40.79 -45.30
C VAL A 123 3.44 -39.56 -44.81
N ILE A 124 4.05 -38.78 -45.70
CA ILE A 124 4.74 -37.52 -45.33
C ILE A 124 3.73 -36.51 -44.75
N ILE A 125 2.56 -36.38 -45.36
CA ILE A 125 1.50 -35.49 -44.85
C ILE A 125 1.04 -35.94 -43.44
N VAL A 126 0.79 -37.25 -43.28
CA VAL A 126 0.40 -37.81 -41.97
C VAL A 126 1.51 -37.61 -40.93
N MET A 127 2.77 -37.81 -41.30
CA MET A 127 3.92 -37.56 -40.45
C MET A 127 4.02 -36.05 -40.10
N MET A 128 3.81 -35.15 -41.05
CA MET A 128 3.79 -33.72 -40.82
C MET A 128 2.66 -33.30 -39.87
N ILE A 129 1.49 -33.91 -39.95
CA ILE A 129 0.37 -33.67 -39.05
C ILE A 129 0.66 -34.28 -37.67
N ALA A 130 1.20 -35.50 -37.59
CA ALA A 130 1.49 -36.20 -36.36
C ALA A 130 2.69 -35.59 -35.57
N PHE A 131 3.70 -35.08 -36.26
CA PHE A 131 4.89 -34.43 -35.71
C PHE A 131 4.90 -32.93 -35.90
N TRP A 132 3.73 -32.31 -36.23
CA TRP A 132 3.62 -30.88 -36.27
C TRP A 132 3.95 -30.36 -34.87
N PRO A 133 4.96 -29.50 -34.70
CA PRO A 133 5.29 -28.95 -33.40
C PRO A 133 4.06 -28.26 -32.87
N GLU A 134 3.62 -28.62 -31.68
CA GLU A 134 2.53 -27.93 -31.03
C GLU A 134 2.92 -26.46 -30.93
N VAL A 135 2.11 -25.58 -31.52
CA VAL A 135 2.32 -24.14 -31.41
C VAL A 135 2.31 -23.84 -29.92
N PRO A 136 3.40 -23.27 -29.37
CA PRO A 136 3.44 -22.91 -27.97
C PRO A 136 2.19 -22.15 -27.57
N PHE A 137 1.65 -22.45 -26.40
CA PHE A 137 0.39 -21.91 -25.89
C PHE A 137 0.32 -20.37 -26.03
N TYR A 138 1.43 -19.65 -25.78
CA TYR A 138 1.51 -18.19 -25.90
C TYR A 138 1.35 -17.64 -27.34
N PHE A 139 1.45 -18.45 -28.37
CA PHE A 139 1.12 -18.07 -29.76
C PHE A 139 -0.34 -18.36 -30.13
N ARG A 140 -1.02 -19.22 -29.35
CA ARG A 140 -2.43 -19.57 -29.59
C ARG A 140 -3.40 -18.64 -28.88
N ALA A 141 -2.98 -18.01 -27.76
CA ALA A 141 -3.84 -17.14 -27.00
C ALA A 141 -3.91 -15.74 -27.63
N GLU A 142 -5.10 -15.20 -27.70
CA GLU A 142 -5.33 -13.83 -28.12
C GLU A 142 -4.61 -12.86 -27.18
N LEU A 143 -4.03 -11.81 -27.75
CA LEU A 143 -3.39 -10.77 -26.98
C LEU A 143 -4.47 -9.92 -26.29
N CYS A 144 -4.35 -9.73 -24.99
CA CYS A 144 -5.23 -8.83 -24.26
C CYS A 144 -4.89 -7.37 -24.59
N LEU A 145 -5.76 -6.73 -25.39
CA LEU A 145 -5.64 -5.33 -25.81
C LEU A 145 -6.59 -4.40 -25.03
N GLU A 146 -7.30 -4.92 -24.03
CA GLU A 146 -8.08 -4.10 -23.12
C GLU A 146 -7.20 -3.04 -22.47
N LYS A 147 -7.79 -1.87 -22.21
CA LYS A 147 -7.06 -0.74 -21.62
C LYS A 147 -6.32 -1.13 -20.33
N GLU A 148 -6.96 -1.92 -19.50
CA GLU A 148 -6.45 -2.36 -18.21
C GLU A 148 -5.26 -3.31 -18.36
N CYS A 149 -5.30 -4.23 -19.33
CA CYS A 149 -4.15 -5.08 -19.65
C CYS A 149 -2.95 -4.29 -20.18
N VAL A 150 -3.21 -3.29 -21.02
CA VAL A 150 -2.15 -2.44 -21.59
C VAL A 150 -1.51 -1.60 -20.49
N GLN A 151 -2.31 -0.97 -19.62
CA GLN A 151 -1.81 -0.18 -18.49
C GLN A 151 -0.98 -1.03 -17.52
N THR A 152 -1.50 -2.19 -17.13
CA THR A 152 -0.78 -3.11 -16.22
C THR A 152 0.52 -3.61 -16.84
N SER A 153 0.49 -3.95 -18.13
CA SER A 153 1.69 -4.37 -18.86
C SER A 153 2.74 -3.27 -18.91
N GLN A 154 2.33 -2.04 -19.20
CA GLN A 154 3.21 -0.89 -19.18
C GLN A 154 3.86 -0.69 -17.80
N GLN A 155 3.07 -0.75 -16.72
CA GLN A 155 3.58 -0.60 -15.36
C GLN A 155 4.59 -1.70 -15.00
N LEU A 156 4.28 -2.97 -15.32
CA LEU A 156 5.18 -4.09 -15.05
C LEU A 156 6.51 -3.95 -15.82
N LEU A 157 6.46 -3.57 -17.10
CA LEU A 157 7.63 -3.42 -17.95
C LEU A 157 8.46 -2.17 -17.62
N LEU A 158 7.82 -1.12 -17.10
CA LEU A 158 8.51 0.12 -16.71
C LEU A 158 9.55 -0.15 -15.61
N TRP A 159 9.23 -1.01 -14.67
CA TRP A 159 10.10 -1.31 -13.52
C TRP A 159 11.01 -2.53 -13.76
N ALA A 160 10.56 -3.51 -14.54
CA ALA A 160 11.29 -4.73 -14.80
C ALA A 160 12.39 -4.57 -15.85
N ASN A 161 13.51 -5.25 -15.63
CA ASN A 161 14.52 -5.50 -16.67
C ASN A 161 14.43 -6.97 -17.10
N VAL A 162 13.43 -7.28 -17.93
CA VAL A 162 13.14 -8.67 -18.36
C VAL A 162 14.27 -9.32 -19.17
N SER A 163 15.30 -8.57 -19.57
CA SER A 163 16.50 -9.12 -20.23
C SER A 163 17.45 -9.80 -19.26
N LYS A 164 17.34 -9.54 -17.96
CA LYS A 164 18.17 -10.15 -16.92
C LYS A 164 17.69 -11.55 -16.57
N ASN A 165 18.62 -12.39 -16.13
CA ASN A 165 18.29 -13.73 -15.67
C ASN A 165 17.85 -13.68 -14.18
N PRO A 166 16.58 -13.98 -13.85
CA PRO A 166 16.10 -13.93 -12.48
C PRO A 166 16.83 -14.87 -11.51
N CYS A 167 17.50 -15.93 -12.01
CA CYS A 167 18.26 -16.83 -11.16
C CYS A 167 19.54 -16.24 -10.60
N HIS A 168 20.10 -15.25 -11.30
CA HIS A 168 21.37 -14.64 -10.90
C HIS A 168 21.18 -13.28 -10.27
N ASP A 169 20.20 -12.52 -10.79
CA ASP A 169 19.94 -11.16 -10.35
C ASP A 169 18.43 -10.89 -10.35
N THR A 170 17.80 -11.44 -9.33
CA THR A 170 16.34 -11.38 -9.18
C THR A 170 15.84 -9.96 -9.02
N TYR A 171 16.58 -9.14 -8.25
CA TYR A 171 16.19 -7.76 -8.02
C TYR A 171 16.25 -6.95 -9.31
N GLU A 172 17.36 -7.04 -10.05
CA GLU A 172 17.52 -6.39 -11.35
C GLU A 172 16.47 -6.86 -12.38
N TRP A 173 16.08 -8.15 -12.33
CA TRP A 173 15.02 -8.64 -13.18
C TRP A 173 13.66 -8.00 -12.89
N ALA A 174 13.26 -7.93 -11.61
CA ALA A 174 11.95 -7.41 -11.23
C ALA A 174 11.91 -5.88 -11.13
N CYS A 175 12.98 -5.25 -10.64
CA CYS A 175 13.02 -3.85 -10.21
C CYS A 175 14.13 -3.02 -10.89
N GLY A 176 14.89 -3.59 -11.84
CA GLY A 176 16.14 -2.98 -12.34
C GLY A 176 15.98 -1.60 -13.00
N ASN A 177 14.78 -1.25 -13.45
CA ASN A 177 14.48 0.07 -13.99
C ASN A 177 13.80 1.00 -12.97
N PHE A 178 13.35 0.46 -11.82
CA PHE A 178 12.57 1.22 -10.83
C PHE A 178 13.31 2.47 -10.33
N ALA A 179 14.53 2.30 -9.84
CA ALA A 179 15.32 3.42 -9.35
C ALA A 179 15.68 4.42 -10.44
N ARG A 180 15.92 3.97 -11.69
CA ARG A 180 16.23 4.85 -12.82
C ARG A 180 15.04 5.70 -13.20
N GLU A 181 13.85 5.14 -13.26
CA GLU A 181 12.62 5.85 -13.61
C GLU A 181 12.34 7.01 -12.64
N TYR A 182 12.66 6.82 -11.37
CA TYR A 182 12.40 7.81 -10.34
C TYR A 182 13.60 8.71 -9.99
N ALA A 183 14.82 8.33 -10.36
CA ALA A 183 16.03 9.12 -10.07
C ALA A 183 16.14 10.42 -10.88
N GLU A 184 15.54 10.48 -12.06
CA GLU A 184 15.58 11.66 -12.92
C GLU A 184 14.52 12.71 -12.57
N ASN A 185 13.58 12.38 -11.70
CA ASN A 185 12.48 13.26 -11.33
C ASN A 185 12.75 13.86 -9.94
N ASP A 186 13.09 15.16 -9.86
CA ASP A 186 13.34 15.89 -8.60
C ASP A 186 12.25 15.70 -7.54
N TYR A 187 11.05 15.40 -7.98
CA TYR A 187 9.88 15.16 -7.12
C TYR A 187 10.00 13.87 -6.30
N TYR A 188 10.51 12.80 -6.90
CA TYR A 188 10.71 11.50 -6.25
C TYR A 188 11.98 11.46 -5.39
N VAL A 189 12.92 12.36 -5.63
CA VAL A 189 14.15 12.51 -4.85
C VAL A 189 13.90 13.14 -3.47
N MET A 190 12.72 13.72 -3.24
CA MET A 190 12.38 14.35 -1.94
C MET A 190 12.42 13.39 -0.76
N LYS A 191 12.11 12.11 -0.99
CA LYS A 191 12.29 11.01 -0.02
C LYS A 191 13.43 10.11 -0.47
N ARG A 192 14.64 10.59 -0.48
CA ARG A 192 15.80 9.78 -0.79
C ARG A 192 15.84 8.57 0.14
N GLY A 193 15.85 7.36 -0.43
CA GLY A 193 15.92 6.12 0.33
C GLY A 193 14.60 5.50 0.78
N GLU A 194 13.44 6.18 0.65
CA GLU A 194 12.14 5.62 1.04
C GLU A 194 11.17 5.42 -0.13
N TRP A 195 11.60 5.66 -1.38
CA TRP A 195 10.72 5.48 -2.52
C TRP A 195 10.57 3.99 -2.82
N ASN A 196 9.38 3.48 -2.61
CA ASN A 196 8.98 2.11 -2.89
C ASN A 196 7.56 2.09 -3.46
N TYR A 197 7.05 0.90 -3.74
CA TYR A 197 5.70 0.75 -4.29
C TYR A 197 4.60 1.32 -3.41
N LYS A 198 4.74 1.22 -2.09
CA LYS A 198 3.78 1.77 -1.13
C LYS A 198 3.77 3.30 -1.16
N THR A 199 4.95 3.94 -1.12
CA THR A 199 5.05 5.42 -1.18
C THR A 199 4.60 5.97 -2.51
N TYR A 200 4.80 5.23 -3.61
CA TYR A 200 4.23 5.56 -4.92
C TYR A 200 2.69 5.61 -4.89
N ASN A 201 2.07 4.58 -4.35
CA ASN A 201 0.60 4.54 -4.24
C ASN A 201 0.07 5.66 -3.31
N GLU A 202 0.73 5.92 -2.18
CA GLU A 202 0.37 7.03 -1.28
C GLU A 202 0.42 8.39 -2.00
N TYR A 203 1.42 8.58 -2.85
CA TYR A 203 1.51 9.79 -3.66
C TYR A 203 0.35 9.94 -4.63
N GLU A 204 0.01 8.89 -5.38
CA GLU A 204 -1.12 8.92 -6.30
C GLU A 204 -2.46 9.16 -5.57
N GLU A 205 -2.65 8.52 -4.39
CA GLU A 205 -3.83 8.77 -3.55
C GLU A 205 -3.94 10.24 -3.10
N LEU A 206 -2.82 10.86 -2.69
CA LEU A 206 -2.79 12.26 -2.30
C LEU A 206 -3.06 13.20 -3.48
N ASN A 207 -2.58 12.84 -4.67
CA ASN A 207 -2.83 13.60 -5.90
C ASN A 207 -4.32 13.53 -6.30
N GLU A 208 -4.93 12.34 -6.22
CA GLU A 208 -6.38 12.18 -6.41
C GLU A 208 -7.19 12.96 -5.36
N LEU A 209 -6.78 12.90 -4.09
CA LEU A 209 -7.42 13.65 -3.02
C LEU A 209 -7.32 15.17 -3.24
N ASN A 210 -6.16 15.67 -3.68
CA ASN A 210 -5.98 17.07 -4.01
C ASN A 210 -6.94 17.53 -5.13
N ARG A 211 -7.09 16.71 -6.19
CA ARG A 211 -8.05 16.95 -7.26
C ARG A 211 -9.48 16.97 -6.73
N PHE A 212 -9.83 16.00 -5.88
CA PHE A 212 -11.13 15.90 -5.24
C PHE A 212 -11.47 17.16 -4.41
N ILE A 213 -10.56 17.59 -3.52
CA ILE A 213 -10.74 18.78 -2.69
C ILE A 213 -10.94 20.03 -3.56
N SER A 214 -10.18 20.13 -4.67
CA SER A 214 -10.29 21.25 -5.60
C SER A 214 -11.65 21.35 -6.31
N MET A 215 -12.40 20.24 -6.36
CA MET A 215 -13.74 20.19 -6.96
C MET A 215 -14.87 20.43 -5.94
N LEU A 216 -14.55 20.51 -4.64
CA LEU A 216 -15.57 20.80 -3.62
C LEU A 216 -16.12 22.22 -3.74
N PRO A 217 -17.42 22.43 -3.48
CA PRO A 217 -18.04 23.76 -3.55
C PRO A 217 -17.39 24.75 -2.58
N SER A 218 -17.03 25.93 -3.06
CA SER A 218 -16.27 26.92 -2.28
C SER A 218 -17.15 27.73 -1.30
N SER A 219 -18.46 27.80 -1.47
CA SER A 219 -19.39 28.55 -0.58
C SER A 219 -20.87 28.32 -0.92
N GLY A 220 -21.73 28.45 0.08
CA GLY A 220 -23.17 28.59 -0.06
C GLY A 220 -24.00 27.36 -0.39
N ALA A 221 -23.43 26.37 -1.06
CA ALA A 221 -24.07 25.09 -1.37
C ALA A 221 -23.35 23.88 -0.74
N ALA A 222 -22.23 24.14 -0.03
CA ALA A 222 -21.44 23.10 0.62
C ALA A 222 -22.17 22.58 1.86
N SER A 223 -22.13 21.24 2.07
CA SER A 223 -22.52 20.64 3.35
C SER A 223 -21.54 21.05 4.47
N THR A 224 -21.93 20.84 5.73
CA THR A 224 -21.06 21.12 6.89
C THR A 224 -19.72 20.40 6.74
N VAL A 225 -19.74 19.13 6.32
CA VAL A 225 -18.54 18.30 6.17
C VAL A 225 -17.66 18.75 5.00
N GLU A 226 -18.23 19.11 3.85
CA GLU A 226 -17.49 19.72 2.73
C GLU A 226 -16.81 21.02 3.15
N SER A 227 -17.51 21.82 3.96
CA SER A 227 -16.96 23.06 4.53
C SER A 227 -15.80 22.81 5.48
N LEU A 228 -15.85 21.75 6.31
CA LEU A 228 -14.75 21.36 7.20
C LEU A 228 -13.49 20.98 6.39
N ILE A 229 -13.62 20.14 5.37
CA ILE A 229 -12.51 19.74 4.50
C ILE A 229 -11.91 20.96 3.80
N SER A 230 -12.77 21.78 3.16
CA SER A 230 -12.34 22.96 2.40
C SER A 230 -11.66 23.99 3.31
N SER A 231 -12.18 24.20 4.54
CA SER A 231 -11.60 25.14 5.52
C SER A 231 -10.25 24.66 6.03
N LEU A 232 -10.13 23.38 6.36
CA LEU A 232 -8.87 22.76 6.80
C LEU A 232 -7.80 22.87 5.72
N TYR A 233 -8.13 22.46 4.49
CA TYR A 233 -7.21 22.49 3.36
C TYR A 233 -6.76 23.92 3.04
N ARG A 234 -7.69 24.88 2.97
CA ARG A 234 -7.39 26.28 2.68
C ARG A 234 -6.51 26.91 3.76
N SER A 235 -6.87 26.75 5.03
CA SER A 235 -6.09 27.29 6.14
C SER A 235 -4.66 26.69 6.15
N CYS A 236 -4.52 25.41 5.83
CA CYS A 236 -3.21 24.78 5.65
C CYS A 236 -2.43 25.40 4.48
N ARG A 237 -3.07 25.65 3.35
CA ARG A 237 -2.44 26.23 2.14
C ARG A 237 -2.02 27.68 2.36
N GLU A 238 -2.78 28.42 3.17
CA GLU A 238 -2.55 29.84 3.47
C GLU A 238 -1.58 30.07 4.64
N ILE A 239 -0.98 29.02 5.19
CA ILE A 239 -0.06 29.14 6.35
C ILE A 239 1.15 30.07 6.07
N ASP A 240 1.54 30.25 4.81
CA ASP A 240 2.63 31.14 4.41
C ASP A 240 2.29 32.63 4.59
N THR A 241 1.04 32.97 4.87
CA THR A 241 0.61 34.32 5.23
C THR A 241 0.93 34.65 6.70
N LEU A 242 1.25 33.64 7.51
CA LEU A 242 1.59 33.79 8.92
C LEU A 242 3.02 34.30 9.07
N ASP A 243 3.21 35.45 9.66
CA ASP A 243 4.53 36.01 9.95
C ASP A 243 5.15 35.45 11.25
N LYS A 244 6.45 35.67 11.43
CA LYS A 244 7.17 35.23 12.62
C LYS A 244 6.59 35.81 13.91
N SER A 245 6.18 37.08 13.90
CA SER A 245 5.66 37.78 15.09
C SER A 245 4.34 37.17 15.57
N GLN A 246 3.46 36.84 14.64
CA GLN A 246 2.21 36.11 14.91
C GLN A 246 2.49 34.69 15.43
N SER A 247 3.43 33.98 14.80
CA SER A 247 3.88 32.66 15.26
C SER A 247 4.45 32.65 16.66
N ASP A 248 5.28 33.66 17.00
CA ASP A 248 5.83 33.85 18.35
C ASP A 248 4.71 34.06 19.39
N LEU A 249 3.67 34.82 19.03
CA LEU A 249 2.52 35.03 19.88
C LEU A 249 1.71 33.75 20.12
N LEU A 250 1.42 33.00 19.06
CA LEU A 250 0.69 31.74 19.15
C LEU A 250 1.45 30.71 19.97
N LEU A 251 2.74 30.57 19.72
CA LEU A 251 3.59 29.66 20.47
C LEU A 251 3.70 30.03 21.96
N LYS A 252 3.87 31.31 22.26
CA LYS A 252 3.85 31.81 23.65
C LYS A 252 2.50 31.60 24.34
N LYS A 253 1.37 31.73 23.61
CA LYS A 253 0.03 31.40 24.11
C LYS A 253 -0.07 29.93 24.48
N ALA A 254 0.40 29.04 23.59
CA ALA A 254 0.39 27.60 23.81
C ALA A 254 1.30 27.19 24.98
N ILE A 255 2.51 27.70 25.06
CA ILE A 255 3.44 27.48 26.17
C ILE A 255 2.81 27.90 27.51
N LYS A 256 2.10 29.03 27.54
CA LYS A 256 1.44 29.52 28.75
C LYS A 256 0.28 28.59 29.18
N SER A 257 -0.42 27.93 28.23
CA SER A 257 -1.51 27.01 28.58
C SER A 257 -1.03 25.73 29.27
N VAL A 258 0.26 25.37 29.14
CA VAL A 258 0.89 24.22 29.78
C VAL A 258 1.82 24.65 30.95
N GLU A 259 1.39 25.65 31.75
CA GLU A 259 2.07 26.13 32.94
C GLU A 259 3.39 26.85 32.67
N ASP A 260 3.59 27.38 31.46
CA ASP A 260 4.67 28.28 31.05
C ASP A 260 6.11 27.69 31.09
N TRP A 261 7.04 28.35 30.39
CA TRP A 261 8.46 28.01 30.35
C TRP A 261 9.20 28.66 31.48
N GLN A 262 9.08 28.10 32.67
CA GLN A 262 9.62 28.68 33.91
C GLN A 262 11.14 28.59 34.00
N ALA A 263 11.76 27.61 33.30
CA ALA A 263 13.21 27.37 33.36
C ALA A 263 14.06 28.59 32.94
N PHE A 264 13.54 29.46 32.07
CA PHE A 264 14.23 30.67 31.57
C PHE A 264 13.63 32.00 32.06
N ARG A 265 12.56 31.95 32.85
CA ARG A 265 11.93 33.21 33.34
C ARG A 265 12.36 33.61 34.74
N ASP A 266 12.34 32.70 35.70
CA ASP A 266 12.65 32.98 37.11
C ASP A 266 12.87 31.65 37.86
N SER A 267 14.05 31.47 38.42
CA SER A 267 14.39 30.29 39.23
C SER A 267 13.48 30.12 40.47
N ASN A 268 12.93 31.21 41.02
CA ASN A 268 12.01 31.13 42.15
C ASN A 268 10.62 30.59 41.71
N ARG A 269 10.18 30.93 40.52
CA ARG A 269 8.93 30.41 39.97
C ARG A 269 9.04 28.94 39.64
N LEU A 270 10.17 28.48 39.11
CA LEU A 270 10.44 27.06 38.83
C LEU A 270 10.34 26.21 40.12
N ARG A 271 10.76 26.74 41.29
CA ARG A 271 10.64 26.03 42.55
C ARG A 271 9.19 25.69 42.89
N ASN A 272 8.22 26.57 42.60
CA ASN A 272 6.80 26.40 42.88
C ASN A 272 6.01 25.77 41.70
N TRP A 273 6.68 25.54 40.58
CA TRP A 273 6.06 24.94 39.40
C TRP A 273 5.69 23.46 39.64
N GLU A 274 4.50 23.07 39.16
CA GLU A 274 3.93 21.73 39.32
C GLU A 274 3.94 20.97 37.99
N TYR A 275 4.95 20.10 37.78
CA TYR A 275 5.13 19.38 36.56
C TYR A 275 3.91 18.45 36.26
N LYS A 276 3.26 17.86 37.27
CA LYS A 276 2.10 17.01 37.09
C LYS A 276 0.95 17.75 36.40
N LYS A 277 0.72 18.99 36.81
CA LYS A 277 -0.32 19.85 36.22
C LYS A 277 0.02 20.23 34.78
N ALA A 278 1.29 20.62 34.52
CA ALA A 278 1.75 20.89 33.17
C ALA A 278 1.61 19.71 32.23
N LEU A 279 1.95 18.50 32.68
CA LEU A 279 1.81 17.28 31.92
C LEU A 279 0.34 16.95 31.63
N VAL A 280 -0.55 17.06 32.62
CA VAL A 280 -2.00 16.86 32.44
C VAL A 280 -2.57 17.85 31.42
N HIS A 281 -2.17 19.12 31.48
CA HIS A 281 -2.62 20.13 30.49
C HIS A 281 -2.12 19.81 29.09
N LEU A 282 -0.83 19.42 28.94
CA LEU A 282 -0.25 19.04 27.65
C LEU A 282 -1.02 17.90 27.01
N GLN A 283 -1.35 16.87 27.77
CA GLN A 283 -2.09 15.70 27.28
C GLN A 283 -3.57 16.02 27.02
N ALA A 284 -4.23 16.76 27.92
CA ALA A 284 -5.65 17.05 27.81
C ALA A 284 -6.00 18.07 26.73
N ILE A 285 -5.13 19.09 26.49
CA ILE A 285 -5.39 20.17 25.54
C ILE A 285 -4.87 19.82 24.15
N TYR A 286 -3.68 19.23 24.05
CA TYR A 286 -2.99 19.04 22.76
C TYR A 286 -2.87 17.58 22.33
N GLY A 287 -3.08 16.59 23.22
CA GLY A 287 -2.89 15.18 22.90
C GLY A 287 -1.42 14.79 22.70
N ILE A 288 -0.52 15.47 23.39
CA ILE A 288 0.92 15.23 23.32
C ILE A 288 1.36 14.45 24.54
N PHE A 289 2.05 13.34 24.32
CA PHE A 289 2.31 12.31 25.31
C PHE A 289 3.81 12.04 25.50
N PRO A 290 4.56 12.90 26.22
CA PRO A 290 6.01 12.78 26.32
C PRO A 290 6.52 11.60 27.17
N TYR A 291 5.75 11.11 28.14
CA TYR A 291 6.17 10.01 29.02
C TYR A 291 5.36 8.74 28.79
N TYR A 292 4.06 8.89 28.63
CA TYR A 292 3.17 7.78 28.37
C TYR A 292 1.98 8.22 27.53
N LYS A 293 1.58 7.35 26.62
CA LYS A 293 0.50 7.54 25.67
C LYS A 293 -0.78 6.91 26.19
N VAL A 294 -1.89 7.56 25.92
CA VAL A 294 -3.23 7.11 26.26
C VAL A 294 -3.99 6.81 24.99
N SER A 295 -4.49 5.59 24.85
CA SER A 295 -5.38 5.16 23.77
C SER A 295 -6.55 4.35 24.31
N VAL A 296 -7.50 4.01 23.44
CA VAL A 296 -8.61 3.10 23.75
C VAL A 296 -8.58 1.98 22.75
N GLU A 297 -8.29 0.78 23.21
CA GLU A 297 -8.10 -0.39 22.40
C GLU A 297 -9.02 -1.53 22.80
N ASN A 298 -9.02 -2.57 22.00
CA ASN A 298 -9.77 -3.77 22.26
C ASN A 298 -9.18 -4.55 23.46
N ARG A 299 -10.03 -5.02 24.33
CA ARG A 299 -9.63 -5.82 25.50
C ARG A 299 -9.35 -7.26 25.10
N PHE A 300 -8.09 -7.71 25.15
CA PHE A 300 -7.70 -9.03 24.65
C PHE A 300 -8.43 -10.22 25.32
N ASN A 301 -8.75 -10.11 26.62
CA ASN A 301 -9.44 -11.18 27.38
C ASN A 301 -10.97 -11.06 27.34
N LYS A 302 -11.54 -10.00 26.76
CA LYS A 302 -12.96 -9.78 26.52
C LYS A 302 -13.12 -9.12 25.15
N PRO A 303 -13.17 -9.90 24.07
CA PRO A 303 -13.05 -9.36 22.71
C PRO A 303 -14.13 -8.33 22.31
N HIS A 304 -15.24 -8.27 23.05
CA HIS A 304 -16.32 -7.31 22.78
C HIS A 304 -16.24 -6.01 23.60
N ASP A 305 -15.21 -5.88 24.45
CA ASP A 305 -15.03 -4.71 25.29
C ASP A 305 -13.82 -3.89 24.85
N TYR A 306 -13.91 -2.58 24.98
CA TYR A 306 -12.78 -1.67 24.90
C TYR A 306 -12.22 -1.35 26.28
N ILE A 307 -10.92 -1.07 26.32
CA ILE A 307 -10.21 -0.71 27.54
C ILE A 307 -9.27 0.46 27.28
N ILE A 308 -9.11 1.34 28.27
CA ILE A 308 -8.09 2.38 28.23
C ILE A 308 -6.73 1.71 28.28
N THR A 309 -5.87 2.04 27.34
CA THR A 309 -4.53 1.46 27.21
C THR A 309 -3.47 2.54 27.47
N LEU A 310 -2.47 2.16 28.24
CA LEU A 310 -1.27 2.95 28.45
C LEU A 310 -0.08 2.31 27.75
N ASP A 311 0.60 3.11 26.96
CA ASP A 311 1.83 2.76 26.27
C ASP A 311 2.94 3.76 26.59
N GLU A 312 4.16 3.51 26.15
CA GLU A 312 5.25 4.48 26.29
C GLU A 312 4.99 5.73 25.46
N GLY A 313 5.54 6.85 25.93
CA GLY A 313 5.36 8.15 25.31
C GLY A 313 6.34 8.40 24.16
N GLU A 314 6.23 9.59 23.59
CA GLU A 314 7.02 10.03 22.46
C GLU A 314 8.34 10.66 22.90
N ILE A 315 9.40 10.40 22.15
CA ILE A 315 10.71 11.01 22.27
C ILE A 315 11.00 11.94 21.08
N GLY A 316 12.03 12.77 21.18
CA GLY A 316 12.33 13.78 20.17
C GLY A 316 12.89 13.23 18.87
N LEU A 317 13.80 12.28 18.95
CA LEU A 317 14.33 11.56 17.79
C LEU A 317 13.38 10.44 17.35
N PRO A 318 13.32 10.11 16.05
CA PRO A 318 12.38 9.14 15.54
C PRO A 318 12.60 7.70 16.02
N ASP A 319 13.83 7.39 16.46
CA ASP A 319 14.16 6.07 17.01
C ASP A 319 15.11 6.20 18.21
N ARG A 320 14.98 5.26 19.16
CA ARG A 320 15.82 5.18 20.36
C ARG A 320 17.28 4.93 20.06
N TYR A 321 17.56 4.23 18.96
CA TYR A 321 18.92 3.96 18.50
C TYR A 321 19.77 5.23 18.41
N PHE A 322 19.20 6.35 17.95
CA PHE A 322 19.91 7.63 17.78
C PHE A 322 20.43 8.25 19.09
N TYR A 323 19.89 7.87 20.24
CA TYR A 323 20.42 8.29 21.52
C TYR A 323 21.67 7.51 21.93
N ASN A 324 21.94 6.37 21.30
CA ASN A 324 23.05 5.46 21.62
C ASN A 324 24.24 5.57 20.66
N ILE A 325 24.10 6.27 19.53
CA ILE A 325 25.18 6.53 18.57
C ILE A 325 26.11 7.66 19.04
N ASP A 326 27.19 7.89 18.26
CA ASP A 326 28.14 8.99 18.56
C ASP A 326 27.43 10.35 18.52
N GLN A 327 27.70 11.20 19.51
CA GLN A 327 27.15 12.57 19.58
C GLN A 327 27.62 13.47 18.43
N ASN A 328 28.69 13.10 17.74
CA ASN A 328 29.18 13.80 16.54
C ASN A 328 28.48 13.34 15.25
N ASP A 329 27.59 12.36 15.33
CA ASP A 329 26.78 11.94 14.20
C ASP A 329 25.95 13.11 13.66
N GLU A 330 25.76 13.15 12.35
CA GLU A 330 25.07 14.24 11.66
C GLU A 330 23.65 14.43 12.17
N ILE A 331 22.96 13.34 12.51
CA ILE A 331 21.58 13.35 13.00
C ILE A 331 21.49 13.93 14.39
N VAL A 332 22.38 13.49 15.29
CA VAL A 332 22.42 13.99 16.67
C VAL A 332 22.77 15.49 16.66
N ARG A 333 23.73 15.89 15.81
CA ARG A 333 24.06 17.30 15.62
C ARG A 333 22.88 18.09 15.04
N GLY A 334 22.21 17.55 14.02
CA GLY A 334 21.02 18.15 13.41
C GLY A 334 19.88 18.34 14.42
N TYR A 335 19.67 17.35 15.29
CA TYR A 335 18.68 17.46 16.37
C TYR A 335 19.05 18.53 17.40
N LYS A 336 20.30 18.57 17.85
CA LYS A 336 20.78 19.61 18.77
C LYS A 336 20.69 21.01 18.16
N LEU A 337 20.94 21.14 16.84
CA LEU A 337 20.76 22.41 16.13
C LEU A 337 19.29 22.83 16.09
N LEU A 338 18.37 21.91 15.83
CA LEU A 338 16.92 22.17 15.89
C LEU A 338 16.50 22.71 17.26
N LEU A 339 16.94 22.05 18.34
CA LEU A 339 16.67 22.46 19.73
C LEU A 339 17.22 23.86 20.03
N ARG A 340 18.49 24.09 19.68
CA ARG A 340 19.18 25.35 19.86
C ARG A 340 18.50 26.50 19.10
N ASP A 341 18.25 26.33 17.84
CA ASP A 341 17.68 27.35 16.97
C ASP A 341 16.22 27.66 17.32
N PHE A 342 15.47 26.68 17.81
CA PHE A 342 14.18 26.90 18.45
C PHE A 342 14.31 27.82 19.67
N ALA A 343 15.23 27.53 20.57
CA ALA A 343 15.45 28.32 21.77
C ALA A 343 15.88 29.76 21.44
N ILE A 344 16.76 29.96 20.46
CA ILE A 344 17.16 31.26 19.95
C ILE A 344 15.97 32.04 19.39
N ASN A 345 15.12 31.39 18.58
CA ASN A 345 13.91 32.00 18.04
C ASN A 345 12.93 32.45 19.13
N MET A 346 12.92 31.75 20.26
CA MET A 346 12.14 32.14 21.44
C MET A 346 12.77 33.28 22.25
N GLY A 347 13.95 33.75 21.85
CA GLY A 347 14.68 34.87 22.48
C GLY A 347 15.70 34.48 23.56
N ILE A 348 16.09 33.19 23.60
CA ILE A 348 17.13 32.71 24.53
C ILE A 348 18.51 33.03 23.95
N VAL A 349 19.46 33.45 24.80
CA VAL A 349 20.83 33.78 24.37
C VAL A 349 21.55 32.51 23.90
N SER A 350 22.41 32.62 22.88
CA SER A 350 23.05 31.46 22.22
C SER A 350 23.69 30.47 23.20
N ASN A 351 24.46 30.94 24.20
CA ASN A 351 25.11 30.05 25.17
C ASN A 351 24.09 29.25 26.03
N GLU A 352 22.95 29.85 26.36
CA GLU A 352 21.89 29.17 27.11
C GLU A 352 21.09 28.25 26.21
N ALA A 353 20.97 28.59 24.92
CA ALA A 353 20.32 27.73 23.91
C ALA A 353 21.13 26.44 23.63
N ASP A 354 22.46 26.56 23.61
CA ASP A 354 23.33 25.38 23.49
C ASP A 354 23.18 24.46 24.73
N LEU A 355 23.14 25.04 25.94
CA LEU A 355 22.89 24.29 27.17
C LEU A 355 21.50 23.65 27.20
N PHE A 356 20.49 24.34 26.69
CA PHE A 356 19.15 23.80 26.56
C PHE A 356 19.11 22.56 25.62
N ALA A 357 19.79 22.66 24.48
CA ALA A 357 19.85 21.57 23.51
C ALA A 357 20.53 20.32 24.10
N ASP A 358 21.67 20.53 24.81
CA ASP A 358 22.38 19.45 25.49
C ASP A 358 21.53 18.85 26.62
N GLU A 359 20.88 19.68 27.44
CA GLU A 359 20.04 19.23 28.57
C GLU A 359 18.87 18.36 28.10
N ILE A 360 18.16 18.76 27.01
CA ILE A 360 17.05 17.98 26.45
C ILE A 360 17.57 16.66 25.89
N PHE A 361 18.60 16.69 25.06
CA PHE A 361 19.16 15.46 24.48
C PHE A 361 19.58 14.45 25.57
N HIS A 362 20.26 14.91 26.60
CA HIS A 362 20.68 14.05 27.72
C HIS A 362 19.50 13.55 28.56
N TYR A 363 18.45 14.37 28.70
CA TYR A 363 17.25 13.97 29.43
C TYR A 363 16.48 12.87 28.66
N GLU A 364 16.28 13.04 27.37
CA GLU A 364 15.67 12.03 26.51
C GLU A 364 16.52 10.75 26.45
N LYS A 365 17.84 10.87 26.30
CA LYS A 365 18.76 9.73 26.38
C LYS A 365 18.64 8.96 27.69
N ARG A 366 18.45 9.67 28.81
CA ARG A 366 18.22 9.04 30.10
C ARG A 366 16.90 8.27 30.14
N ILE A 367 15.80 8.83 29.59
CA ILE A 367 14.53 8.13 29.46
C ILE A 367 14.72 6.84 28.65
N VAL A 368 15.34 6.94 27.48
CA VAL A 368 15.61 5.80 26.58
C VAL A 368 16.43 4.72 27.28
N SER A 369 17.52 5.09 27.97
CA SER A 369 18.41 4.14 28.65
C SER A 369 17.69 3.36 29.76
N HIS A 370 16.77 4.00 30.49
CA HIS A 370 15.95 3.34 31.51
C HIS A 370 14.92 2.38 30.90
N ILE A 371 14.31 2.75 29.78
CA ILE A 371 13.35 1.91 29.07
C ILE A 371 14.06 0.69 28.48
N ASP A 372 15.18 0.89 27.78
CA ASP A 372 15.92 -0.19 27.12
C ASP A 372 16.47 -1.21 28.13
N ALA A 373 16.85 -0.77 29.33
CA ALA A 373 17.34 -1.65 30.38
C ALA A 373 16.28 -2.67 30.86
N VAL A 374 14.99 -2.33 30.81
CA VAL A 374 13.92 -3.23 31.24
C VAL A 374 13.29 -4.01 30.08
N LYS A 375 13.28 -3.46 28.85
CA LYS A 375 12.75 -4.17 27.67
C LYS A 375 13.56 -5.40 27.29
N GLN A 376 14.83 -5.44 27.61
CA GLN A 376 15.70 -6.61 27.37
C GLN A 376 15.44 -7.78 28.33
N SER A 377 14.70 -7.58 29.41
CA SER A 377 14.69 -8.53 30.53
C SER A 377 13.49 -9.46 30.60
N ASP A 378 12.32 -9.15 30.03
CA ASP A 378 11.14 -9.99 30.25
C ASP A 378 9.95 -9.71 29.31
N GLU A 379 9.84 -10.49 28.23
CA GLU A 379 8.67 -10.44 27.32
C GLU A 379 7.36 -10.94 27.97
N SER A 380 7.42 -11.61 29.12
CA SER A 380 6.26 -12.21 29.77
C SER A 380 5.34 -11.20 30.47
N LYS A 381 5.83 -9.96 30.67
CA LYS A 381 5.10 -8.88 31.37
C LYS A 381 4.48 -7.85 30.45
N LEU A 382 4.31 -8.21 29.19
CA LEU A 382 3.64 -7.36 28.23
C LEU A 382 2.11 -7.51 28.34
N ASN A 383 1.39 -6.40 28.19
CA ASN A 383 -0.09 -6.37 28.14
C ASN A 383 -0.78 -6.80 29.45
N GLU A 384 -0.37 -6.25 30.58
CA GLU A 384 -1.01 -6.52 31.86
C GLU A 384 -2.22 -5.60 32.10
N ILE A 385 -3.32 -6.16 32.66
CA ILE A 385 -4.44 -5.37 33.15
C ILE A 385 -4.17 -4.99 34.62
N LYS A 386 -4.18 -3.69 34.90
CA LYS A 386 -3.98 -3.13 36.24
C LYS A 386 -5.10 -2.16 36.60
N THR A 387 -5.36 -2.04 37.88
CA THR A 387 -6.20 -0.96 38.41
C THR A 387 -5.41 0.35 38.54
N LEU A 388 -6.09 1.48 38.53
CA LEU A 388 -5.42 2.76 38.76
C LEU A 388 -4.83 2.87 40.19
N ALA A 389 -5.40 2.19 41.17
CA ALA A 389 -4.83 2.07 42.51
C ALA A 389 -3.45 1.37 42.48
N GLU A 390 -3.32 0.28 41.72
CA GLU A 390 -2.04 -0.41 41.52
C GLU A 390 -1.03 0.50 40.81
N MET A 391 -1.47 1.22 39.77
CA MET A 391 -0.60 2.14 39.02
C MET A 391 -0.09 3.30 39.86
N LYS A 392 -0.85 3.82 40.80
CA LYS A 392 -0.37 4.81 41.77
C LYS A 392 0.82 4.27 42.60
N THR A 393 0.85 2.98 42.87
CA THR A 393 1.95 2.33 43.60
C THR A 393 3.14 2.05 42.70
N ILE A 394 2.89 1.65 41.44
CA ILE A 394 3.89 1.29 40.44
C ILE A 394 4.62 2.55 39.95
N ALA A 395 3.86 3.59 39.62
CA ALA A 395 4.36 4.82 38.99
C ALA A 395 3.86 6.10 39.70
N PRO A 396 4.21 6.34 40.99
CA PRO A 396 3.66 7.44 41.81
C PRO A 396 4.02 8.83 41.31
N SER A 397 5.09 8.97 40.52
CA SER A 397 5.52 10.27 39.99
C SER A 397 4.75 10.68 38.74
N LEU A 398 4.06 9.75 38.07
CA LEU A 398 3.26 10.04 36.89
C LEU A 398 1.79 10.35 37.27
N PRO A 399 1.20 11.46 36.78
CA PRO A 399 -0.19 11.83 37.09
C PRO A 399 -1.19 11.08 36.22
N ILE A 400 -1.14 9.73 36.23
CA ILE A 400 -1.94 8.90 35.31
C ILE A 400 -3.43 9.11 35.55
N MET A 401 -3.86 9.10 36.81
CA MET A 401 -5.28 9.26 37.15
C MET A 401 -5.82 10.63 36.75
N GLU A 402 -5.07 11.67 37.08
CA GLU A 402 -5.44 13.06 36.78
C GLU A 402 -5.49 13.29 35.26
N SER A 403 -4.56 12.69 34.51
CA SER A 403 -4.56 12.73 33.03
C SER A 403 -5.78 12.04 32.45
N LEU A 404 -6.11 10.83 32.91
CA LEU A 404 -7.28 10.09 32.43
C LEU A 404 -8.59 10.82 32.76
N GLN A 405 -8.70 11.43 33.95
CA GLN A 405 -9.88 12.24 34.32
C GLN A 405 -10.01 13.49 33.44
N ALA A 406 -8.90 14.10 33.02
CA ALA A 406 -8.91 15.27 32.13
C ALA A 406 -9.18 14.90 30.66
N ILE A 407 -8.77 13.70 30.23
CA ILE A 407 -9.00 13.22 28.85
C ILE A 407 -10.41 12.68 28.71
N PHE A 408 -10.89 11.85 29.65
CA PHE A 408 -12.19 11.17 29.61
C PHE A 408 -13.18 11.86 30.58
N SER A 409 -13.59 13.08 30.23
CA SER A 409 -14.37 13.94 31.13
C SER A 409 -15.77 13.45 31.43
N SER A 410 -16.38 12.65 30.55
CA SER A 410 -17.73 12.12 30.72
C SER A 410 -17.74 10.67 31.24
N THR A 411 -16.59 10.06 31.40
CA THR A 411 -16.43 8.70 31.92
C THR A 411 -15.95 8.76 33.38
N LYS A 412 -16.60 7.99 34.27
CA LYS A 412 -16.20 7.93 35.66
C LYS A 412 -14.87 7.15 35.80
N ILE A 413 -13.79 7.87 36.03
CA ILE A 413 -12.45 7.33 36.30
C ILE A 413 -12.22 7.30 37.81
N SER A 414 -11.94 6.13 38.40
CA SER A 414 -11.73 5.90 39.83
C SER A 414 -10.53 4.96 40.08
N ASP A 415 -10.14 4.79 41.33
CA ASP A 415 -9.05 3.85 41.70
C ASP A 415 -9.29 2.40 41.27
N GLU A 416 -10.57 2.00 41.11
CA GLU A 416 -10.98 0.66 40.67
C GLU A 416 -11.00 0.50 39.15
N THR A 417 -10.78 1.61 38.38
CA THR A 417 -10.80 1.53 36.91
C THR A 417 -9.65 0.65 36.42
N GLU A 418 -9.99 -0.38 35.66
CA GLU A 418 -9.04 -1.26 35.01
C GLU A 418 -8.51 -0.61 33.73
N ILE A 419 -7.22 -0.71 33.53
CA ILE A 419 -6.51 -0.23 32.34
C ILE A 419 -5.56 -1.32 31.85
N LEU A 420 -5.31 -1.33 30.56
CA LEU A 420 -4.27 -2.17 29.94
C LEU A 420 -2.94 -1.40 29.95
N VAL A 421 -1.93 -1.98 30.52
CA VAL A 421 -0.56 -1.43 30.53
C VAL A 421 0.33 -2.30 29.65
N ARG A 422 0.93 -1.71 28.62
CA ARG A 422 1.77 -2.45 27.66
C ARG A 422 2.96 -3.09 28.32
N ASP A 423 3.67 -2.31 29.15
CA ASP A 423 4.81 -2.80 29.92
C ASP A 423 4.86 -2.08 31.28
N VAL A 424 4.54 -2.79 32.34
CA VAL A 424 4.51 -2.27 33.72
C VAL A 424 5.91 -1.83 34.19
N ASN A 425 6.98 -2.48 33.73
CA ASN A 425 8.34 -2.15 34.16
C ASN A 425 8.79 -0.81 33.55
N VAL A 426 8.40 -0.53 32.29
CA VAL A 426 8.64 0.78 31.66
C VAL A 426 8.01 1.90 32.49
N PHE A 427 6.77 1.75 32.95
CA PHE A 427 6.13 2.76 33.80
C PHE A 427 6.83 2.97 35.14
N ARG A 428 7.37 1.90 35.73
CA ARG A 428 8.17 2.00 36.95
C ARG A 428 9.44 2.82 36.71
N GLU A 429 10.17 2.52 35.64
CA GLU A 429 11.39 3.22 35.27
C GLU A 429 11.14 4.69 34.92
N LEU A 430 10.10 4.99 34.15
CA LEU A 430 9.68 6.36 33.87
C LEU A 430 9.37 7.16 35.14
N SER A 431 8.71 6.53 36.12
CA SER A 431 8.43 7.14 37.43
C SER A 431 9.73 7.42 38.19
N ILE A 432 10.74 6.55 38.12
CA ILE A 432 12.07 6.75 38.71
C ILE A 432 12.78 7.93 38.02
N VAL A 433 12.80 7.97 36.70
CA VAL A 433 13.41 9.09 35.94
C VAL A 433 12.80 10.41 36.36
N VAL A 434 11.48 10.53 36.41
CA VAL A 434 10.80 11.77 36.80
C VAL A 434 11.08 12.13 38.25
N SER A 435 11.03 11.16 39.18
CA SER A 435 11.23 11.44 40.62
C SER A 435 12.66 11.85 40.96
N THR A 436 13.65 11.41 40.20
CA THR A 436 15.08 11.67 40.43
C THR A 436 15.63 12.79 39.56
N SER A 437 14.79 13.48 38.78
CA SER A 437 15.18 14.62 37.95
C SER A 437 14.80 15.92 38.59
N ASP A 438 15.64 16.95 38.34
CA ASP A 438 15.34 18.32 38.70
C ASP A 438 14.15 18.86 37.87
N LYS A 439 13.48 19.87 38.39
CA LYS A 439 12.34 20.50 37.72
C LYS A 439 12.69 21.18 36.40
N LYS A 440 13.95 21.63 36.23
CA LYS A 440 14.37 22.35 35.01
C LYS A 440 14.36 21.47 33.77
N PRO A 441 15.03 20.29 33.72
CA PRO A 441 14.93 19.35 32.60
C PRO A 441 13.50 18.94 32.29
N ILE A 442 12.69 18.70 33.33
CA ILE A 442 11.28 18.31 33.14
C ILE A 442 10.48 19.44 32.47
N ASN A 443 10.66 20.70 32.94
CA ASN A 443 9.98 21.84 32.32
C ASN A 443 10.41 22.01 30.87
N ASN A 444 11.72 21.99 30.60
CA ASN A 444 12.27 22.11 29.26
C ASN A 444 11.74 21.00 28.35
N PHE A 445 11.66 19.75 28.81
CA PHE A 445 11.18 18.62 28.03
C PHE A 445 9.69 18.74 27.69
N ILE A 446 8.84 19.15 28.64
CA ILE A 446 7.41 19.39 28.39
C ILE A 446 7.21 20.49 27.35
N ILE A 447 7.96 21.61 27.48
CA ILE A 447 7.87 22.75 26.54
C ILE A 447 8.38 22.34 25.14
N TRP A 448 9.48 21.58 25.08
CA TRP A 448 9.98 21.06 23.82
C TRP A 448 8.99 20.10 23.17
N SER A 449 8.41 19.19 23.94
CA SER A 449 7.38 18.27 23.41
C SER A 449 6.20 19.02 22.79
N LEU A 450 5.74 20.11 23.43
CA LEU A 450 4.71 20.97 22.84
C LEU A 450 5.22 21.66 21.57
N ALA A 451 6.38 22.32 21.65
CA ALA A 451 6.93 23.09 20.54
C ALA A 451 7.14 22.25 19.30
N ARG A 452 7.74 21.07 19.45
CA ARG A 452 8.00 20.13 18.35
C ARG A 452 6.73 19.82 17.53
N HIS A 453 5.58 19.66 18.17
CA HIS A 453 4.32 19.40 17.50
C HIS A 453 3.72 20.65 16.83
N LEU A 454 4.05 21.84 17.31
CA LEU A 454 3.49 23.07 16.76
C LEU A 454 4.33 23.66 15.62
N LEU A 455 5.67 23.48 15.64
CA LEU A 455 6.61 24.09 14.68
C LEU A 455 6.23 23.84 13.20
N PRO A 456 5.79 22.63 12.78
CA PRO A 456 5.41 22.39 11.39
C PRO A 456 4.19 23.20 10.92
N HIS A 457 3.46 23.80 11.85
CA HIS A 457 2.19 24.50 11.63
C HIS A 457 2.27 26.02 11.89
N LEU A 458 3.49 26.56 11.93
CA LEU A 458 3.81 27.98 12.14
C LEU A 458 4.41 28.62 10.87
N SER A 459 4.96 29.83 10.99
CA SER A 459 5.59 30.56 9.88
C SER A 459 6.77 29.79 9.26
N GLN A 460 7.19 30.23 8.07
CA GLN A 460 8.28 29.57 7.33
C GLN A 460 9.57 29.48 8.13
N GLU A 461 9.86 30.50 8.99
CA GLU A 461 11.06 30.50 9.83
C GLU A 461 11.09 29.32 10.79
N TYR A 462 9.95 28.98 11.38
CA TYR A 462 9.84 27.81 12.26
C TYR A 462 9.82 26.50 11.49
N ARG A 463 9.13 26.45 10.35
CA ARG A 463 9.12 25.25 9.50
C ARG A 463 10.50 24.92 8.95
N ASN A 464 11.30 25.94 8.59
CA ASN A 464 12.68 25.73 8.14
C ASN A 464 13.54 25.00 9.19
N LEU A 465 13.27 25.17 10.48
CA LEU A 465 14.00 24.42 11.53
C LEU A 465 13.72 22.93 11.42
N VAL A 466 12.46 22.56 11.23
CA VAL A 466 12.04 21.16 11.07
C VAL A 466 12.55 20.60 9.74
N GLU A 467 12.41 21.35 8.66
CA GLU A 467 12.87 20.94 7.32
C GLU A 467 14.40 20.70 7.29
N ASN A 468 15.19 21.56 7.96
CA ASN A 468 16.65 21.37 8.07
C ASN A 468 17.00 20.09 8.85
N PHE A 469 16.22 19.76 9.88
CA PHE A 469 16.41 18.52 10.61
C PHE A 469 15.98 17.30 9.77
N ASP A 470 14.88 17.40 9.03
CA ASP A 470 14.45 16.37 8.09
C ASP A 470 15.50 16.10 7.00
N HIS A 471 16.21 17.14 6.54
CA HIS A 471 17.35 16.98 5.62
C HIS A 471 18.48 16.15 6.25
N ALA A 472 18.78 16.38 7.52
CA ALA A 472 19.82 15.63 8.24
C ALA A 472 19.42 14.17 8.45
N ILE A 473 18.15 13.90 8.80
CA ILE A 473 17.66 12.53 9.06
C ILE A 473 17.43 11.72 7.78
N TYR A 474 16.70 12.31 6.82
CA TYR A 474 16.20 11.58 5.67
C TYR A 474 17.01 11.84 4.40
N GLY A 475 18.11 12.58 4.47
CA GLY A 475 18.91 12.94 3.31
C GLY A 475 18.12 13.67 2.22
N ARG A 476 17.02 14.34 2.59
CA ARG A 476 16.14 15.02 1.63
C ARG A 476 16.87 16.17 0.97
N THR A 477 16.67 16.32 -0.34
CA THR A 477 17.25 17.43 -1.11
C THR A 477 16.27 18.57 -1.37
N ALA A 478 14.96 18.32 -1.14
CA ALA A 478 13.90 19.30 -1.35
C ALA A 478 12.77 19.12 -0.32
N THR A 479 11.96 20.17 -0.16
CA THR A 479 10.78 20.15 0.71
C THR A 479 9.55 19.64 -0.05
N TYR A 480 8.62 19.01 0.66
CA TYR A 480 7.36 18.59 0.06
C TYR A 480 6.54 19.77 -0.46
N PRO A 481 5.92 19.65 -1.65
CA PRO A 481 4.96 20.63 -2.10
C PRO A 481 3.84 20.86 -1.09
N ARG A 482 3.49 22.11 -0.85
CA ARG A 482 2.49 22.45 0.18
C ARG A 482 1.14 21.76 -0.02
N TRP A 483 0.70 21.59 -1.27
CA TRP A 483 -0.55 20.88 -1.57
C TRP A 483 -0.52 19.43 -1.05
N MET A 484 0.61 18.76 -1.16
CA MET A 484 0.77 17.38 -0.72
C MET A 484 0.69 17.28 0.82
N VAL A 485 1.41 18.15 1.53
CA VAL A 485 1.33 18.22 3.00
C VAL A 485 -0.09 18.50 3.46
N CYS A 486 -0.80 19.43 2.80
CA CYS A 486 -2.17 19.77 3.17
C CYS A 486 -3.18 18.67 2.84
N SER A 487 -3.01 17.96 1.72
CA SER A 487 -3.82 16.77 1.42
C SER A 487 -3.61 15.66 2.43
N GLN A 488 -2.36 15.43 2.84
CA GLN A 488 -2.03 14.48 3.91
C GLN A 488 -2.73 14.85 5.22
N ILE A 489 -2.63 16.11 5.63
CA ILE A 489 -3.29 16.60 6.86
C ILE A 489 -4.80 16.41 6.81
N VAL A 490 -5.44 16.71 5.67
CA VAL A 490 -6.88 16.49 5.50
C VAL A 490 -7.21 15.00 5.63
N ARG A 491 -6.45 14.13 4.99
CA ARG A 491 -6.62 12.67 5.08
C ARG A 491 -6.48 12.17 6.52
N ASP A 492 -5.48 12.66 7.25
CA ASP A 492 -5.16 12.16 8.59
C ASP A 492 -6.09 12.74 9.68
N TRP A 493 -6.61 13.96 9.48
CA TRP A 493 -7.43 14.61 10.48
C TRP A 493 -8.93 14.37 10.27
N LEU A 494 -9.38 14.20 9.02
CA LEU A 494 -10.78 14.00 8.64
C LEU A 494 -10.97 12.75 7.76
N PRO A 495 -10.39 11.58 8.12
CA PRO A 495 -10.37 10.42 7.23
C PRO A 495 -11.77 9.92 6.85
N PHE A 496 -12.70 9.84 7.81
CA PHE A 496 -14.07 9.42 7.53
C PHE A 496 -14.83 10.40 6.61
N ALA A 497 -14.63 11.70 6.78
CA ALA A 497 -15.24 12.71 5.92
C ALA A 497 -14.77 12.58 4.46
N VAL A 498 -13.46 12.40 4.27
CA VAL A 498 -12.84 12.21 2.95
C VAL A 498 -13.42 10.98 2.25
N ASP A 499 -13.35 9.83 2.90
CA ASP A 499 -13.80 8.56 2.32
C ASP A 499 -15.29 8.55 2.02
N ALA A 500 -16.11 9.09 2.94
CA ALA A 500 -17.56 9.16 2.77
C ALA A 500 -17.96 10.01 1.58
N LEU A 501 -17.38 11.21 1.44
CA LEU A 501 -17.70 12.09 0.32
C LEU A 501 -17.19 11.54 -1.01
N GLN A 502 -16.00 10.95 -1.06
CA GLN A 502 -15.48 10.30 -2.27
C GLN A 502 -16.37 9.12 -2.70
N GLN A 503 -16.79 8.29 -1.76
CA GLN A 503 -17.68 7.17 -2.04
C GLN A 503 -19.07 7.65 -2.51
N HIS A 504 -19.60 8.70 -1.93
CA HIS A 504 -20.88 9.31 -2.34
C HIS A 504 -20.82 9.87 -3.76
N GLN A 505 -19.78 10.65 -4.10
CA GLN A 505 -19.61 11.19 -5.46
C GLN A 505 -19.47 10.10 -6.53
N ASN A 506 -18.75 9.04 -6.24
CA ASN A 506 -18.60 7.90 -7.15
C ASN A 506 -19.94 7.20 -7.40
N THR A 507 -20.80 7.11 -6.38
CA THR A 507 -22.13 6.55 -6.49
C THR A 507 -23.03 7.43 -7.36
N GLU A 508 -23.03 8.74 -7.14
CA GLU A 508 -23.83 9.69 -7.91
C GLU A 508 -23.40 9.79 -9.39
N ARG A 509 -22.09 9.80 -9.66
CA ARG A 509 -21.56 9.75 -11.04
C ARG A 509 -22.00 8.46 -11.77
N THR A 510 -22.06 7.35 -11.06
CA THR A 510 -22.52 6.08 -11.62
C THR A 510 -24.03 6.13 -11.94
N LYS A 511 -24.84 6.69 -11.05
CA LYS A 511 -26.28 6.90 -11.29
C LYS A 511 -26.50 7.82 -12.50
N SER A 512 -25.80 8.95 -12.55
CA SER A 512 -25.92 9.93 -13.66
C SER A 512 -25.55 9.32 -15.02
N LYS A 513 -24.49 8.53 -15.09
CA LYS A 513 -24.12 7.81 -16.33
C LYS A 513 -25.16 6.77 -16.75
N ARG A 514 -25.83 6.09 -15.81
CA ARG A 514 -26.94 5.18 -16.10
C ARG A 514 -28.14 5.92 -16.71
N TYR A 515 -28.51 7.08 -16.17
CA TYR A 515 -29.60 7.88 -16.74
C TYR A 515 -29.25 8.42 -18.14
N ALA A 516 -28.03 8.91 -18.34
CA ALA A 516 -27.56 9.40 -19.65
C ALA A 516 -27.49 8.30 -20.74
N SER A 517 -27.23 7.04 -20.35
CA SER A 517 -27.22 5.91 -21.31
C SER A 517 -28.61 5.39 -21.63
N GLN A 518 -29.61 5.61 -20.78
CA GLN A 518 -31.01 5.24 -21.04
C GLN A 518 -31.70 6.17 -22.07
N ASP A 519 -31.23 7.42 -22.22
CA ASP A 519 -31.82 8.37 -23.17
C ASP A 519 -31.39 8.17 -24.62
N TYR A 520 -30.51 7.23 -24.95
CA TYR A 520 -29.89 7.14 -26.28
C TYR A 520 -30.02 5.78 -26.98
N LYS A 521 -31.05 4.97 -26.76
CA LYS A 521 -31.38 3.86 -27.70
C LYS A 521 -32.83 3.45 -27.59
N ASN A 522 -33.45 3.38 -28.73
CA ASN A 522 -34.79 2.86 -29.00
C ASN A 522 -35.07 1.53 -28.31
N GLY A 523 -35.82 1.55 -27.22
CA GLY A 523 -36.79 0.50 -26.85
C GLY A 523 -36.32 -0.92 -26.53
N GLU A 524 -35.07 -1.30 -26.69
CA GLU A 524 -34.56 -2.59 -26.23
C GLU A 524 -33.59 -2.40 -25.06
N PRO A 525 -33.77 -3.10 -23.94
CA PRO A 525 -32.78 -3.10 -22.85
C PRO A 525 -31.50 -3.75 -23.38
N ASP A 526 -30.45 -2.92 -23.53
CA ASP A 526 -29.12 -3.41 -23.89
C ASP A 526 -28.65 -4.36 -22.76
N SER A 527 -28.58 -5.65 -23.05
CA SER A 527 -28.20 -6.72 -22.12
C SER A 527 -26.71 -6.68 -21.72
N THR A 528 -25.97 -5.68 -22.16
CA THR A 528 -24.57 -5.45 -21.79
C THR A 528 -24.44 -4.43 -20.67
N HIS A 529 -25.07 -4.69 -19.52
CA HIS A 529 -24.87 -3.87 -18.32
C HIS A 529 -23.51 -4.25 -17.69
N TYR A 530 -22.45 -3.59 -18.10
CA TYR A 530 -21.19 -3.64 -17.33
C TYR A 530 -21.40 -2.89 -16.01
N PRO A 531 -21.00 -3.50 -14.87
CA PRO A 531 -21.06 -2.81 -13.58
C PRO A 531 -20.16 -1.60 -13.58
N SER A 532 -20.45 -0.65 -12.69
CA SER A 532 -19.46 0.41 -12.42
C SER A 532 -18.17 -0.19 -11.87
N LYS A 533 -17.03 0.50 -12.06
CA LYS A 533 -15.73 0.05 -11.52
C LYS A 533 -15.86 -0.34 -10.04
N SER A 534 -16.54 0.47 -9.23
CA SER A 534 -16.73 0.21 -7.79
C SER A 534 -17.51 -1.08 -7.51
N GLN A 535 -18.64 -1.32 -8.19
CA GLN A 535 -19.43 -2.54 -8.00
C GLN A 535 -18.66 -3.79 -8.46
N GLY A 536 -17.91 -3.67 -9.58
CA GLY A 536 -17.07 -4.74 -10.08
C GLY A 536 -15.95 -5.09 -9.12
N ASN A 537 -15.29 -4.07 -8.59
CA ASN A 537 -14.23 -4.23 -7.61
C ASN A 537 -14.73 -4.92 -6.34
N ASP A 538 -15.87 -4.49 -5.80
CA ASP A 538 -16.43 -5.06 -4.57
C ASP A 538 -16.79 -6.54 -4.75
N ALA A 539 -17.45 -6.88 -5.85
CA ALA A 539 -17.87 -8.25 -6.10
C ALA A 539 -16.67 -9.18 -6.33
N PHE A 540 -15.70 -8.77 -7.14
CA PHE A 540 -14.50 -9.57 -7.35
C PHE A 540 -13.65 -9.71 -6.08
N LEU A 541 -13.55 -8.64 -5.28
CA LEU A 541 -12.82 -8.64 -4.02
C LEU A 541 -13.44 -9.62 -3.01
N ARG A 542 -14.79 -9.71 -2.98
CA ARG A 542 -15.49 -10.73 -2.17
C ARG A 542 -15.16 -12.14 -2.62
N LEU A 543 -15.20 -12.42 -3.92
CA LEU A 543 -14.84 -13.73 -4.46
C LEU A 543 -13.39 -14.10 -4.13
N MET A 544 -12.48 -13.17 -4.34
CA MET A 544 -11.05 -13.33 -4.01
C MET A 544 -10.85 -13.60 -2.52
N TYR A 545 -11.49 -12.82 -1.65
CA TYR A 545 -11.42 -13.01 -0.19
C TYR A 545 -11.82 -14.43 0.23
N TYR A 546 -12.94 -14.96 -0.27
CA TYR A 546 -13.34 -16.32 0.08
C TYR A 546 -12.38 -17.38 -0.47
N SER A 547 -11.81 -17.16 -1.65
CA SER A 547 -10.78 -18.06 -2.18
C SER A 547 -9.53 -18.06 -1.29
N LEU A 548 -9.06 -16.88 -0.91
CA LEU A 548 -7.90 -16.70 -0.01
C LEU A 548 -8.16 -17.31 1.38
N GLN A 549 -9.33 -17.05 1.95
CA GLN A 549 -9.74 -17.60 3.25
C GLN A 549 -9.79 -19.13 3.24
N ASN A 550 -10.34 -19.74 2.18
CA ASN A 550 -10.41 -21.20 2.04
C ASN A 550 -9.00 -21.79 1.92
N GLN A 551 -8.13 -21.20 1.08
CA GLN A 551 -6.76 -21.67 0.93
C GLN A 551 -5.96 -21.53 2.24
N LEU A 552 -6.19 -20.45 3.02
CA LEU A 552 -5.59 -20.29 4.34
C LEU A 552 -6.07 -21.36 5.31
N LYS A 553 -7.37 -21.66 5.36
CA LYS A 553 -7.92 -22.74 6.19
C LYS A 553 -7.30 -24.09 5.84
N ASP A 554 -7.11 -24.37 4.55
CA ASP A 554 -6.46 -25.61 4.11
C ASP A 554 -4.99 -25.64 4.54
N SER A 555 -4.26 -24.53 4.45
CA SER A 555 -2.89 -24.43 4.92
C SER A 555 -2.79 -24.64 6.44
N VAL A 556 -3.68 -24.03 7.23
CA VAL A 556 -3.75 -24.23 8.70
C VAL A 556 -4.07 -25.69 9.02
N ASN A 557 -4.97 -26.33 8.30
CA ASN A 557 -5.28 -27.75 8.49
C ASN A 557 -4.07 -28.67 8.24
N GLN A 558 -3.25 -28.33 7.25
CA GLN A 558 -2.04 -29.10 6.89
C GLN A 558 -0.86 -28.82 7.83
N ALA A 559 -0.87 -27.71 8.56
CA ALA A 559 0.22 -27.31 9.46
C ALA A 559 0.31 -28.21 10.69
N ASN A 560 1.13 -29.26 10.66
CA ASN A 560 1.27 -30.24 11.74
C ASN A 560 1.90 -29.68 13.03
N TRP A 561 2.49 -28.49 12.94
CA TRP A 561 3.16 -27.80 14.05
C TRP A 561 2.21 -26.95 14.92
N ILE A 562 0.93 -26.79 14.52
CA ILE A 562 -0.09 -26.11 15.32
C ILE A 562 -0.83 -27.17 16.16
N ASP A 563 -1.01 -26.92 17.48
CA ASP A 563 -1.82 -27.80 18.35
C ASP A 563 -3.24 -27.98 17.79
N LYS A 564 -3.77 -29.19 17.88
CA LYS A 564 -5.05 -29.54 17.26
C LYS A 564 -6.22 -28.70 17.77
N ARG A 565 -6.22 -28.31 19.05
CA ARG A 565 -7.28 -27.50 19.67
C ARG A 565 -7.21 -26.06 19.17
N VAL A 566 -6.00 -25.48 19.15
CA VAL A 566 -5.72 -24.15 18.61
C VAL A 566 -6.07 -24.08 17.13
N LYS A 567 -5.71 -25.12 16.37
CA LYS A 567 -6.08 -25.25 14.94
C LYS A 567 -7.59 -25.20 14.73
N SER A 568 -8.36 -25.95 15.52
CA SER A 568 -9.83 -25.93 15.43
C SER A 568 -10.39 -24.53 15.74
N TYR A 569 -9.85 -23.86 16.75
CA TYR A 569 -10.25 -22.49 17.09
C TYR A 569 -9.94 -21.48 16.00
N ILE A 570 -8.73 -21.53 15.42
CA ILE A 570 -8.34 -20.68 14.28
C ILE A 570 -9.29 -20.87 13.10
N ILE A 571 -9.60 -22.12 12.75
CA ILE A 571 -10.50 -22.43 11.63
C ILE A 571 -11.92 -21.92 11.90
N ASP A 572 -12.42 -22.04 13.11
CA ASP A 572 -13.71 -21.50 13.50
C ASP A 572 -13.75 -19.97 13.38
N LYS A 573 -12.74 -19.28 13.92
CA LYS A 573 -12.59 -17.82 13.79
C LYS A 573 -12.52 -17.38 12.33
N LEU A 574 -11.72 -18.04 11.51
CA LEU A 574 -11.63 -17.75 10.07
C LEU A 574 -12.97 -18.00 9.37
N THR A 575 -13.70 -19.06 9.73
CA THR A 575 -14.97 -19.41 9.08
C THR A 575 -16.08 -18.43 9.42
N THR A 576 -16.09 -17.92 10.64
CA THR A 576 -17.09 -16.94 11.13
C THR A 576 -16.70 -15.50 10.82
N MET A 577 -15.50 -15.26 10.30
CA MET A 577 -15.01 -13.92 9.96
C MET A 577 -15.83 -13.30 8.83
N ARG A 578 -16.26 -12.06 9.03
CA ARG A 578 -16.98 -11.26 8.04
C ARG A 578 -16.05 -10.34 7.26
N LEU A 579 -16.50 -9.89 6.10
CA LEU A 579 -15.78 -8.92 5.25
C LEU A 579 -16.59 -7.63 5.14
N GLN A 580 -15.96 -6.49 5.44
CA GLN A 580 -16.48 -5.16 5.18
C GLN A 580 -15.57 -4.44 4.16
N ILE A 581 -16.16 -3.91 3.09
CA ILE A 581 -15.45 -3.12 2.07
C ILE A 581 -15.99 -1.70 2.12
N GLY A 582 -15.11 -0.75 2.45
CA GLY A 582 -15.47 0.65 2.62
C GLY A 582 -16.45 0.89 3.77
N ILE A 583 -17.09 2.04 3.74
CA ILE A 583 -18.03 2.48 4.75
C ILE A 583 -19.35 1.68 4.65
N PRO A 584 -19.97 1.28 5.76
CA PRO A 584 -21.29 0.64 5.74
C PRO A 584 -22.34 1.51 5.01
N GLU A 585 -23.22 0.85 4.25
CA GLU A 585 -24.25 1.57 3.47
C GLU A 585 -25.18 2.39 4.36
N GLU A 586 -25.47 1.93 5.57
CA GLU A 586 -26.28 2.64 6.56
C GLU A 586 -25.66 3.98 6.93
N ALA A 587 -24.33 4.03 7.10
CA ALA A 587 -23.61 5.28 7.41
C ALA A 587 -23.50 6.22 6.21
N LEU A 588 -23.63 5.71 4.97
CA LEU A 588 -23.56 6.54 3.75
C LEU A 588 -24.92 7.06 3.29
N ASN A 589 -25.99 6.27 3.44
CA ASN A 589 -27.31 6.60 2.93
C ASN A 589 -28.00 7.68 3.77
N GLU A 590 -27.63 7.80 5.03
CA GLU A 590 -28.09 8.87 5.91
C GLU A 590 -27.06 10.02 5.90
N LYS A 591 -27.26 11.03 5.04
CA LYS A 591 -26.44 12.26 5.07
C LYS A 591 -26.29 12.83 6.50
N THR A 592 -27.33 12.68 7.30
CA THR A 592 -27.37 13.07 8.71
C THR A 592 -26.31 12.35 9.54
N TYR A 593 -25.99 11.08 9.25
CA TYR A 593 -25.00 10.32 10.03
C TYR A 593 -23.60 10.95 9.95
N ILE A 594 -23.16 11.35 8.75
CA ILE A 594 -21.83 11.97 8.58
C ILE A 594 -21.82 13.37 9.24
N GLU A 595 -22.90 14.13 9.12
CA GLU A 595 -23.02 15.44 9.74
C GLU A 595 -23.07 15.33 11.28
N GLU A 596 -23.82 14.38 11.85
CA GLU A 596 -23.87 14.10 13.28
C GLU A 596 -22.52 13.58 13.82
N TYR A 597 -21.78 12.82 13.01
CA TYR A 597 -20.45 12.35 13.41
C TYR A 597 -19.49 13.52 13.68
N TYR A 598 -19.56 14.60 12.87
CA TYR A 598 -18.70 15.78 12.97
C TYR A 598 -19.37 17.00 13.63
N ASP A 599 -20.57 16.88 14.17
CA ASP A 599 -21.33 18.01 14.74
C ASP A 599 -20.56 18.79 15.81
N ASN A 600 -19.74 18.09 16.61
CA ASN A 600 -18.92 18.70 17.66
C ASN A 600 -17.55 19.20 17.19
N LEU A 601 -17.24 19.14 15.89
CA LEU A 601 -16.00 19.67 15.33
C LEU A 601 -16.24 21.03 14.68
N SER A 602 -15.58 22.07 15.22
CA SER A 602 -15.58 23.41 14.63
C SER A 602 -14.15 23.81 14.24
N LEU A 603 -13.96 24.17 12.98
CA LEU A 603 -12.71 24.67 12.41
C LEU A 603 -12.86 26.15 12.02
N ASN A 604 -13.32 26.98 12.96
CA ASN A 604 -13.59 28.40 12.75
C ASN A 604 -12.48 29.30 13.33
N ASN A 605 -11.35 28.73 13.73
CA ASN A 605 -10.23 29.46 14.28
C ASN A 605 -9.53 30.30 13.20
N LEU A 606 -8.89 31.38 13.62
CA LEU A 606 -8.21 32.30 12.72
C LEU A 606 -6.92 31.67 12.14
N TYR A 607 -6.24 30.89 12.94
CA TYR A 607 -4.94 30.32 12.57
C TYR A 607 -4.96 28.78 12.52
N PHE A 608 -4.27 28.23 11.55
CA PHE A 608 -4.17 26.79 11.33
C PHE A 608 -3.71 26.01 12.56
N VAL A 609 -2.73 26.51 13.30
CA VAL A 609 -2.18 25.86 14.50
C VAL A 609 -3.24 25.64 15.61
N GLU A 610 -4.28 26.50 15.67
CA GLU A 610 -5.35 26.38 16.65
C GLU A 610 -6.32 25.24 16.34
N TYR A 611 -6.33 24.72 15.08
CA TYR A 611 -7.11 23.53 14.72
C TYR A 611 -6.62 22.26 15.41
N LEU A 612 -5.35 22.20 15.81
CA LEU A 612 -4.80 21.06 16.58
C LEU A 612 -5.59 20.82 17.87
N GLU A 613 -5.92 21.87 18.61
CA GLU A 613 -6.72 21.77 19.84
C GLU A 613 -8.14 21.27 19.52
N SER A 614 -8.76 21.80 18.47
CA SER A 614 -10.12 21.41 18.04
C SER A 614 -10.16 19.94 17.58
N ILE A 615 -9.21 19.51 16.77
CA ILE A 615 -9.08 18.12 16.30
C ILE A 615 -8.82 17.17 17.46
N TRP A 616 -7.94 17.54 18.40
CA TRP A 616 -7.70 16.71 19.56
C TRP A 616 -8.92 16.61 20.47
N SER A 617 -9.62 17.70 20.68
CA SER A 617 -10.89 17.70 21.44
C SER A 617 -11.92 16.76 20.84
N PHE A 618 -12.06 16.78 19.51
CA PHE A 618 -12.90 15.87 18.76
C PHE A 618 -12.44 14.41 18.92
N ARG A 619 -11.13 14.12 18.75
CA ARG A 619 -10.56 12.77 18.91
C ARG A 619 -10.79 12.22 20.32
N LYS A 620 -10.61 13.02 21.37
CA LYS A 620 -10.92 12.61 22.76
C LYS A 620 -12.36 12.14 22.90
N MET A 621 -13.30 12.92 22.38
CA MET A 621 -14.72 12.57 22.41
C MET A 621 -15.00 11.24 21.70
N ARG A 622 -14.37 11.02 20.54
CA ARG A 622 -14.50 9.75 19.80
C ARG A 622 -13.85 8.58 20.54
N MET A 623 -12.70 8.78 21.18
CA MET A 623 -12.06 7.78 22.04
C MET A 623 -12.96 7.42 23.25
N GLU A 624 -13.55 8.42 23.87
CA GLU A 624 -14.46 8.24 25.01
C GLU A 624 -15.74 7.49 24.61
N ALA A 625 -16.25 7.74 23.39
CA ALA A 625 -17.41 7.03 22.84
C ALA A 625 -17.17 5.51 22.73
N LYS A 626 -15.95 5.06 22.45
CA LYS A 626 -15.59 3.64 22.40
C LYS A 626 -15.80 2.92 23.75
N LEU A 627 -15.64 3.62 24.87
CA LEU A 627 -15.84 3.04 26.20
C LEU A 627 -17.30 2.78 26.55
N ARG A 628 -18.23 3.16 25.68
CA ARG A 628 -19.65 2.95 25.83
C ARG A 628 -20.16 1.90 24.83
N ALA A 629 -21.32 1.34 25.09
CA ALA A 629 -21.95 0.46 24.11
C ALA A 629 -22.29 1.25 22.83
N MET A 630 -21.75 0.80 21.70
CA MET A 630 -21.96 1.39 20.38
C MET A 630 -22.81 0.48 19.50
N SER A 631 -23.47 1.05 18.49
CA SER A 631 -24.07 0.27 17.42
C SER A 631 -23.01 -0.47 16.59
N ILE A 632 -23.42 -1.47 15.83
CA ILE A 632 -22.48 -2.19 14.93
C ILE A 632 -21.90 -1.21 13.89
N VAL A 633 -22.70 -0.32 13.34
CA VAL A 633 -22.27 0.69 12.36
C VAL A 633 -21.23 1.63 12.97
N ASP A 634 -21.53 2.19 14.16
CA ASP A 634 -20.58 3.05 14.88
C ASP A 634 -19.29 2.33 15.23
N THR A 635 -19.37 1.05 15.56
CA THR A 635 -18.19 0.22 15.85
C THR A 635 -17.34 0.04 14.58
N ILE A 636 -17.94 -0.27 13.43
CA ILE A 636 -17.21 -0.40 12.15
C ILE A 636 -16.54 0.93 11.81
N VAL A 637 -17.27 2.04 11.82
CA VAL A 637 -16.72 3.37 11.54
C VAL A 637 -15.61 3.73 12.52
N SER A 638 -15.78 3.41 13.79
CA SER A 638 -14.75 3.63 14.81
C SER A 638 -13.50 2.79 14.56
N GLU A 639 -13.64 1.51 14.23
CA GLU A 639 -12.50 0.63 13.89
C GLU A 639 -11.75 1.10 12.63
N MET A 640 -12.46 1.69 11.65
CA MET A 640 -11.85 2.22 10.44
C MET A 640 -11.08 3.52 10.67
N TYR A 641 -11.62 4.45 11.47
CA TYR A 641 -11.19 5.85 11.44
C TYR A 641 -10.68 6.43 12.75
N THR A 642 -10.76 5.71 13.86
CA THR A 642 -10.25 6.20 15.15
C THR A 642 -8.95 5.51 15.58
N ARG A 643 -8.34 4.73 14.73
CA ARG A 643 -6.98 4.23 14.93
C ARG A 643 -5.98 5.34 14.64
N GLU A 644 -4.85 5.35 15.33
CA GLU A 644 -3.82 6.37 15.15
C GLU A 644 -3.20 6.35 13.75
N THR A 645 -3.01 5.15 13.23
CA THR A 645 -2.56 4.90 11.86
C THR A 645 -3.63 4.09 11.14
N PRO A 646 -4.51 4.72 10.37
CA PRO A 646 -5.46 3.99 9.55
C PRO A 646 -4.72 3.06 8.59
N GLN A 647 -5.05 1.76 8.65
CA GLN A 647 -4.50 0.79 7.72
C GLN A 647 -5.51 0.56 6.59
N PRO A 648 -5.04 0.46 5.33
CA PRO A 648 -5.94 0.23 4.20
C PRO A 648 -6.66 -1.12 4.29
N ILE A 649 -6.03 -2.11 4.92
CA ILE A 649 -6.61 -3.41 5.23
C ILE A 649 -6.34 -3.69 6.70
N SER A 650 -7.37 -4.03 7.47
CA SER A 650 -7.23 -4.29 8.91
C SER A 650 -8.19 -5.37 9.39
N TYR A 651 -7.81 -6.03 10.47
CA TYR A 651 -8.69 -6.96 11.17
C TYR A 651 -9.24 -6.31 12.45
N SER A 652 -10.56 -6.38 12.60
CA SER A 652 -11.24 -5.99 13.85
C SER A 652 -11.56 -7.21 14.70
N ASN A 653 -10.87 -7.32 15.81
CA ASN A 653 -11.07 -8.42 16.75
C ASN A 653 -12.46 -8.38 17.41
N ILE A 654 -12.95 -7.17 17.70
CA ILE A 654 -14.25 -6.94 18.36
C ILE A 654 -15.42 -7.43 17.50
N LEU A 655 -15.31 -7.30 16.18
CA LEU A 655 -16.34 -7.67 15.21
C LEU A 655 -16.08 -9.02 14.54
N ASN A 656 -14.91 -9.62 14.76
CA ASN A 656 -14.38 -10.72 13.94
C ASN A 656 -14.55 -10.43 12.44
N MET A 657 -14.00 -9.31 12.00
CA MET A 657 -14.24 -8.75 10.66
C MET A 657 -12.96 -8.26 10.01
N LEU A 658 -12.75 -8.67 8.76
CA LEU A 658 -11.75 -8.03 7.90
C LEU A 658 -12.36 -6.76 7.30
N ILE A 659 -11.67 -5.65 7.43
CA ILE A 659 -12.08 -4.34 6.92
C ILE A 659 -11.09 -3.89 5.84
N ILE A 660 -11.60 -3.59 4.65
CA ILE A 660 -10.83 -3.08 3.51
C ILE A 660 -11.30 -1.66 3.23
N SER A 661 -10.40 -0.67 3.28
CA SER A 661 -10.73 0.72 3.00
C SER A 661 -11.19 0.92 1.55
N ARG A 662 -12.03 1.92 1.32
CA ARG A 662 -12.46 2.26 -0.05
C ARG A 662 -11.30 2.80 -0.88
N GLY A 663 -10.34 3.49 -0.28
CA GLY A 663 -9.15 3.99 -0.95
C GLY A 663 -8.43 2.89 -1.72
N ILE A 664 -8.00 1.82 -1.05
CA ILE A 664 -7.29 0.71 -1.71
C ILE A 664 -8.18 -0.07 -2.69
N ALA A 665 -9.47 -0.25 -2.37
CA ALA A 665 -10.42 -0.96 -3.23
C ALA A 665 -10.81 -0.17 -4.51
N ALA A 666 -10.55 1.14 -4.56
CA ALA A 666 -10.84 2.00 -5.71
C ALA A 666 -9.58 2.51 -6.42
N SER A 667 -8.38 2.34 -5.82
CA SER A 667 -7.10 2.81 -6.35
C SER A 667 -6.70 2.13 -7.67
N GLU A 668 -5.62 2.62 -8.29
CA GLU A 668 -4.99 1.95 -9.42
C GLU A 668 -4.21 0.68 -9.02
N TYR A 669 -4.04 0.45 -7.73
CA TYR A 669 -3.44 -0.76 -7.18
C TYR A 669 -4.26 -2.01 -7.47
N TYR A 670 -5.58 -1.88 -7.53
CA TYR A 670 -6.56 -2.93 -7.71
C TYR A 670 -7.69 -2.51 -8.66
N ASP A 671 -7.97 -3.35 -9.65
CA ASP A 671 -9.13 -3.25 -10.53
C ASP A 671 -9.58 -4.66 -10.90
N TYR A 672 -10.88 -4.97 -10.79
CA TYR A 672 -11.41 -6.30 -11.12
C TYR A 672 -11.15 -6.71 -12.58
N ARG A 673 -10.86 -5.73 -13.45
CA ARG A 673 -10.53 -5.94 -14.88
C ARG A 673 -9.04 -6.24 -15.12
N TYR A 674 -8.21 -6.04 -14.11
CA TYR A 674 -6.80 -6.46 -14.20
C TYR A 674 -6.70 -7.97 -14.30
N PRO A 675 -5.67 -8.51 -14.93
CA PRO A 675 -5.41 -9.94 -14.93
C PRO A 675 -5.47 -10.52 -13.51
N ILE A 676 -6.18 -11.65 -13.37
CA ILE A 676 -6.34 -12.31 -12.05
C ILE A 676 -5.01 -12.49 -11.32
N PRO A 677 -3.91 -12.95 -11.96
CA PRO A 677 -2.63 -13.09 -11.31
C PRO A 677 -2.12 -11.81 -10.65
N ILE A 678 -2.36 -10.67 -11.28
CA ILE A 678 -1.90 -9.36 -10.77
C ILE A 678 -2.67 -8.96 -9.51
N ASN A 679 -4.00 -9.16 -9.51
CA ASN A 679 -4.83 -8.86 -8.35
C ASN A 679 -4.49 -9.75 -7.15
N PHE A 680 -4.25 -11.06 -7.38
CA PHE A 680 -3.83 -11.96 -6.31
C PHE A 680 -2.43 -11.65 -5.78
N ALA A 681 -1.50 -11.23 -6.64
CA ALA A 681 -0.14 -10.85 -6.26
C ALA A 681 -0.08 -9.55 -5.43
N ARG A 682 -0.98 -8.61 -5.68
CA ARG A 682 -1.05 -7.32 -5.02
C ARG A 682 -1.99 -7.38 -3.81
N ILE A 683 -3.22 -6.93 -3.96
CA ILE A 683 -4.19 -6.84 -2.86
C ILE A 683 -4.52 -8.21 -2.25
N GLY A 684 -4.49 -9.30 -3.02
CA GLY A 684 -4.71 -10.65 -2.50
C GLY A 684 -3.67 -11.06 -1.46
N ALA A 685 -2.40 -10.77 -1.73
CA ALA A 685 -1.32 -11.01 -0.79
C ALA A 685 -1.43 -10.11 0.46
N ASP A 686 -1.79 -8.82 0.29
CA ASP A 686 -1.98 -7.90 1.43
C ASP A 686 -3.12 -8.36 2.35
N ILE A 687 -4.21 -8.84 1.77
CA ILE A 687 -5.33 -9.44 2.54
C ILE A 687 -4.83 -10.65 3.36
N LEU A 688 -4.03 -11.52 2.76
CA LEU A 688 -3.48 -12.68 3.45
C LEU A 688 -2.49 -12.31 4.55
N GLU A 689 -1.68 -11.30 4.36
CA GLU A 689 -0.78 -10.79 5.40
C GLU A 689 -1.59 -10.44 6.67
N VAL A 690 -2.68 -9.69 6.51
CA VAL A 690 -3.56 -9.33 7.64
C VAL A 690 -4.30 -10.56 8.22
N LEU A 691 -4.76 -11.47 7.37
CA LEU A 691 -5.41 -12.70 7.82
C LEU A 691 -4.46 -13.61 8.61
N ILE A 692 -3.20 -13.71 8.20
CA ILE A 692 -2.20 -14.53 8.90
C ILE A 692 -1.76 -13.84 10.19
N ASP A 693 -1.59 -12.51 10.18
CA ASP A 693 -1.32 -11.76 11.40
C ASP A 693 -2.46 -11.92 12.43
N SER A 694 -3.72 -11.95 11.98
CA SER A 694 -4.86 -12.21 12.89
C SER A 694 -4.80 -13.58 13.56
N ILE A 695 -4.10 -14.58 12.98
CA ILE A 695 -3.93 -15.90 13.61
C ILE A 695 -3.17 -15.79 14.93
N TYR A 696 -2.18 -14.91 15.02
CA TYR A 696 -1.47 -14.65 16.27
C TYR A 696 -2.43 -14.12 17.34
N THR A 697 -3.30 -13.21 16.94
CA THR A 697 -4.37 -12.69 17.83
C THR A 697 -5.31 -13.81 18.28
N PHE A 698 -5.68 -14.75 17.41
CA PHE A 698 -6.53 -15.89 17.76
C PHE A 698 -5.87 -16.82 18.77
N VAL A 699 -4.57 -17.06 18.63
CA VAL A 699 -3.80 -17.88 19.57
C VAL A 699 -3.79 -17.24 20.97
N GLU A 700 -3.52 -15.94 21.04
CA GLU A 700 -3.54 -15.21 22.32
C GLU A 700 -4.94 -15.20 22.95
N GLN A 701 -5.99 -15.03 22.14
CA GLN A 701 -7.37 -15.15 22.64
C GLN A 701 -7.67 -16.54 23.16
N TYR A 702 -7.29 -17.58 22.43
CA TYR A 702 -7.47 -18.97 22.89
C TYR A 702 -6.83 -19.19 24.25
N LYS A 703 -5.58 -18.74 24.44
CA LYS A 703 -4.88 -18.83 25.73
C LYS A 703 -5.61 -18.07 26.83
N ALA A 704 -6.09 -16.86 26.54
CA ALA A 704 -6.80 -16.04 27.51
C ALA A 704 -8.16 -16.66 27.93
N GLU A 705 -8.95 -17.12 26.96
CA GLU A 705 -10.25 -17.75 27.20
C GLU A 705 -10.15 -19.05 28.04
N HIS A 706 -9.05 -19.78 27.89
CA HIS A 706 -8.82 -21.03 28.60
C HIS A 706 -7.94 -20.87 29.86
N ALA A 707 -7.69 -19.61 30.28
CA ALA A 707 -6.84 -19.28 31.44
C ALA A 707 -5.42 -19.88 31.39
N ILE A 708 -4.90 -20.12 30.18
CA ILE A 708 -3.59 -20.74 29.96
C ILE A 708 -2.47 -19.73 30.24
N LEU A 709 -2.72 -18.43 30.08
CA LEU A 709 -1.74 -17.33 30.26
C LEU A 709 -1.14 -17.27 31.68
N THR A 710 -1.82 -17.86 32.69
CA THR A 710 -1.34 -17.88 34.08
C THR A 710 -0.22 -18.90 34.33
N ASN A 711 0.06 -19.78 33.36
CA ASN A 711 1.09 -20.83 33.46
C ASN A 711 2.00 -20.76 32.24
N GLU A 712 3.16 -20.12 32.38
CA GLU A 712 4.14 -19.88 31.30
C GLU A 712 4.55 -21.15 30.56
N SER A 713 4.81 -22.26 31.32
CA SER A 713 5.19 -23.55 30.71
C SER A 713 4.06 -24.14 29.85
N LEU A 714 2.81 -23.91 30.21
CA LEU A 714 1.65 -24.36 29.46
C LEU A 714 1.36 -23.42 28.30
N ALA A 715 1.50 -22.12 28.50
CA ALA A 715 1.32 -21.12 27.46
C ALA A 715 2.26 -21.36 26.28
N ALA A 716 3.53 -21.64 26.57
CA ALA A 716 4.54 -21.93 25.54
C ALA A 716 4.20 -23.17 24.67
N GLN A 717 3.39 -24.10 25.15
CA GLN A 717 2.97 -25.26 24.36
C GLN A 717 1.93 -24.91 23.28
N PHE A 718 1.23 -23.79 23.44
CA PHE A 718 0.21 -23.31 22.52
C PHE A 718 0.71 -22.16 21.66
N ASP A 719 1.96 -21.72 21.86
CA ASP A 719 2.55 -20.68 21.02
C ASP A 719 2.76 -21.17 19.60
N LEU A 720 2.64 -20.24 18.66
CA LEU A 720 3.14 -20.48 17.32
C LEU A 720 4.68 -20.58 17.39
N PRO A 721 5.28 -21.51 16.63
CA PRO A 721 6.71 -21.70 16.69
C PRO A 721 7.46 -20.43 16.30
N LYS A 722 8.61 -20.21 16.96
CA LYS A 722 9.50 -19.12 16.59
C LYS A 722 9.92 -19.25 15.12
N VAL A 723 10.02 -18.11 14.48
CA VAL A 723 10.41 -18.02 13.07
C VAL A 723 11.85 -18.50 12.91
N ASP A 724 12.07 -19.53 12.09
CA ASP A 724 13.41 -20.02 11.76
C ASP A 724 13.97 -19.25 10.57
N VAL A 725 14.71 -18.18 10.87
CA VAL A 725 15.35 -17.31 9.87
C VAL A 725 16.34 -18.07 8.99
N SER A 726 17.06 -19.05 9.56
CA SER A 726 18.05 -19.83 8.83
C SER A 726 17.40 -20.71 7.76
N CYS A 727 16.21 -21.24 8.07
CA CYS A 727 15.42 -21.97 7.10
C CYS A 727 14.86 -21.03 6.01
N MET A 728 14.38 -19.85 6.39
CA MET A 728 13.72 -18.92 5.46
C MET A 728 14.69 -18.33 4.43
N LEU A 729 15.88 -17.95 4.85
CA LEU A 729 16.91 -17.35 4.00
C LEU A 729 17.86 -18.37 3.36
N GLY A 730 17.81 -19.61 3.82
CA GLY A 730 18.81 -20.65 3.51
C GLY A 730 20.04 -20.54 4.40
N ALA A 731 20.57 -21.71 4.80
CA ALA A 731 21.63 -21.80 5.78
C ALA A 731 22.91 -21.01 5.42
N ALA A 732 23.24 -20.89 4.14
CA ALA A 732 24.44 -20.16 3.68
C ALA A 732 24.30 -18.64 3.89
N VAL A 733 23.14 -18.07 3.59
CA VAL A 733 22.86 -16.63 3.77
C VAL A 733 22.78 -16.31 5.25
N ALA A 734 22.05 -17.12 6.03
CA ALA A 734 21.92 -16.93 7.46
C ALA A 734 23.29 -17.02 8.18
N HIS A 735 24.19 -17.92 7.77
CA HIS A 735 25.51 -18.03 8.37
C HIS A 735 26.41 -16.83 8.07
N ASN A 736 26.34 -16.28 6.85
CA ASN A 736 27.16 -15.13 6.46
C ASN A 736 26.71 -13.82 7.10
N HIS A 737 25.46 -13.73 7.51
CA HIS A 737 24.84 -12.53 8.08
C HIS A 737 24.24 -12.75 9.48
N ALA A 738 24.75 -13.76 10.21
CA ALA A 738 24.19 -14.15 11.52
C ALA A 738 24.17 -12.99 12.52
N SER A 739 25.22 -12.14 12.54
CA SER A 739 25.29 -10.99 13.44
C SER A 739 24.26 -9.89 13.11
N GLU A 740 23.92 -9.71 11.84
CA GLU A 740 22.93 -8.74 11.40
C GLU A 740 21.50 -9.25 11.62
N LEU A 741 21.29 -10.55 11.45
CA LEU A 741 20.01 -11.21 11.67
C LEU A 741 19.63 -11.34 13.14
N ASP A 742 20.62 -11.47 14.03
CA ASP A 742 20.43 -11.49 15.48
C ASP A 742 19.98 -10.11 16.03
N GLU A 743 20.21 -9.04 15.26
CA GLU A 743 19.78 -7.68 15.58
C GLU A 743 18.31 -7.43 15.17
N LEU A 744 17.70 -8.30 14.35
CA LEU A 744 16.31 -8.15 13.92
C LEU A 744 15.34 -8.35 15.09
N SER A 745 14.43 -7.42 15.25
CA SER A 745 13.39 -7.51 16.26
C SER A 745 12.45 -8.70 16.04
N THR A 746 11.85 -9.20 17.11
CA THR A 746 10.81 -10.25 17.04
C THR A 746 9.66 -9.82 16.13
N HIS A 747 9.35 -8.52 16.08
CA HIS A 747 8.33 -7.97 15.19
C HIS A 747 8.74 -8.11 13.71
N ALA A 748 9.98 -7.77 13.35
CA ALA A 748 10.49 -7.92 11.99
C ALA A 748 10.45 -9.39 11.54
N LEU A 749 10.88 -10.32 12.41
CA LEU A 749 10.84 -11.76 12.13
C LEU A 749 9.41 -12.28 11.92
N ARG A 750 8.44 -11.79 12.71
CA ARG A 750 7.03 -12.13 12.54
C ARG A 750 6.52 -11.59 11.21
N SER A 751 6.91 -10.37 10.85
CA SER A 751 6.58 -9.78 9.54
C SER A 751 7.08 -10.65 8.39
N PHE A 752 8.31 -11.13 8.42
CA PHE A 752 8.83 -12.10 7.44
C PHE A 752 7.94 -13.33 7.30
N HIS A 753 7.54 -13.92 8.42
CA HIS A 753 6.74 -15.15 8.42
C HIS A 753 5.39 -14.95 7.74
N TYR A 754 4.64 -13.89 8.10
CA TYR A 754 3.33 -13.70 7.48
C TYR A 754 3.42 -13.25 6.03
N THR A 755 4.42 -12.45 5.63
CA THR A 755 4.60 -12.04 4.24
C THR A 755 4.97 -13.23 3.33
N LEU A 756 5.88 -14.12 3.77
CA LEU A 756 6.22 -15.33 3.00
C LEU A 756 5.06 -16.32 2.93
N SER A 757 4.36 -16.52 4.04
CA SER A 757 3.16 -17.38 4.07
C SER A 757 2.08 -16.81 3.15
N ALA A 758 1.85 -15.50 3.17
CA ALA A 758 0.89 -14.82 2.30
C ALA A 758 1.22 -15.01 0.83
N ALA A 759 2.49 -14.84 0.45
CA ALA A 759 2.93 -15.06 -0.93
C ALA A 759 2.63 -16.47 -1.44
N ARG A 760 2.97 -17.49 -0.64
CA ARG A 760 2.74 -18.91 -0.98
C ARG A 760 1.25 -19.24 -1.09
N ILE A 761 0.47 -18.77 -0.12
CA ILE A 761 -0.98 -19.03 -0.08
C ILE A 761 -1.69 -18.28 -1.21
N ALA A 762 -1.32 -17.02 -1.50
CA ALA A 762 -1.88 -16.23 -2.59
C ALA A 762 -1.63 -16.90 -3.96
N ALA A 763 -0.42 -17.41 -4.19
CA ALA A 763 -0.07 -18.11 -5.42
C ALA A 763 -0.89 -19.40 -5.61
N ARG A 764 -1.11 -20.17 -4.52
CA ARG A 764 -1.97 -21.36 -4.57
C ARG A 764 -3.44 -20.99 -4.76
N ALA A 765 -3.90 -19.96 -4.04
CA ALA A 765 -5.29 -19.48 -4.14
C ALA A 765 -5.61 -19.00 -5.55
N GLN A 766 -4.69 -18.29 -6.21
CA GLN A 766 -4.83 -17.91 -7.62
C GLN A 766 -5.01 -19.12 -8.53
N THR A 767 -4.17 -20.15 -8.36
CA THR A 767 -4.24 -21.37 -9.20
C THR A 767 -5.58 -22.07 -9.01
N THR A 768 -6.00 -22.31 -7.76
CA THR A 768 -7.30 -22.95 -7.47
C THR A 768 -8.48 -22.09 -7.91
N PHE A 769 -8.36 -20.77 -7.84
CA PHE A 769 -9.39 -19.85 -8.33
C PHE A 769 -9.56 -19.95 -9.86
N ILE A 770 -8.47 -19.94 -10.61
CA ILE A 770 -8.49 -20.09 -12.08
C ILE A 770 -9.05 -21.47 -12.47
N GLU A 771 -8.65 -22.52 -11.79
CA GLU A 771 -9.17 -23.87 -12.01
C GLU A 771 -10.69 -23.97 -11.73
N ALA A 772 -11.17 -23.30 -10.68
CA ALA A 772 -12.60 -23.22 -10.36
C ALA A 772 -13.39 -22.51 -11.47
N ILE A 773 -12.85 -21.40 -12.01
CA ILE A 773 -13.46 -20.69 -13.14
C ILE A 773 -13.50 -21.57 -14.39
N ASP A 774 -12.42 -22.27 -14.73
CA ASP A 774 -12.34 -23.17 -15.88
C ASP A 774 -13.36 -24.30 -15.77
N ALA A 775 -13.51 -24.85 -14.57
CA ALA A 775 -14.46 -25.92 -14.29
C ALA A 775 -15.92 -25.43 -14.15
N GLY A 776 -16.16 -24.12 -14.09
CA GLY A 776 -17.48 -23.55 -13.74
C GLY A 776 -17.95 -23.93 -12.33
N SER A 777 -17.01 -24.22 -11.42
CA SER A 777 -17.30 -24.68 -10.06
C SER A 777 -17.54 -23.48 -9.13
N PRO A 778 -18.50 -23.57 -8.18
CA PRO A 778 -18.73 -22.48 -7.25
C PRO A 778 -17.56 -22.33 -6.27
N ILE A 779 -17.19 -21.07 -5.96
CA ILE A 779 -16.25 -20.76 -4.89
C ILE A 779 -17.00 -20.88 -3.56
N ILE A 780 -16.50 -21.72 -2.67
CA ILE A 780 -17.16 -22.01 -1.38
C ILE A 780 -17.28 -20.72 -0.54
N GLY A 781 -18.50 -20.41 -0.11
CA GLY A 781 -18.81 -19.24 0.73
C GLY A 781 -19.15 -17.97 -0.05
N ALA A 782 -18.97 -17.96 -1.37
CA ALA A 782 -19.28 -16.81 -2.21
C ALA A 782 -20.59 -16.99 -2.98
N SER A 783 -21.41 -15.94 -3.01
CA SER A 783 -22.49 -15.79 -4.01
C SER A 783 -21.95 -15.00 -5.20
N ILE A 784 -22.11 -15.51 -6.39
CA ILE A 784 -21.73 -14.81 -7.61
C ILE A 784 -22.87 -13.88 -7.99
N ASP A 785 -22.61 -12.57 -8.07
CA ASP A 785 -23.56 -11.61 -8.61
C ASP A 785 -23.87 -11.93 -10.08
N GLN A 786 -25.12 -11.71 -10.51
CA GLN A 786 -25.61 -12.12 -11.84
C GLN A 786 -24.80 -11.58 -13.02
N TRP A 787 -24.07 -10.49 -12.85
CA TRP A 787 -23.24 -9.86 -13.89
C TRP A 787 -21.77 -10.30 -13.86
N LEU A 788 -21.26 -10.81 -12.73
CA LEU A 788 -19.90 -11.35 -12.64
C LEU A 788 -19.95 -12.84 -13.05
N THR A 789 -20.19 -13.08 -14.33
CA THR A 789 -20.25 -14.43 -14.85
C THR A 789 -18.84 -15.03 -14.99
N TYR A 790 -18.75 -16.35 -14.92
CA TYR A 790 -17.50 -17.06 -15.20
C TYR A 790 -16.95 -16.72 -16.60
N GLU A 791 -17.82 -16.40 -17.55
CA GLU A 791 -17.43 -16.00 -18.91
C GLU A 791 -16.68 -14.67 -18.93
N ASN A 792 -17.13 -13.68 -18.14
CA ASN A 792 -16.43 -12.40 -18.00
C ASN A 792 -15.07 -12.56 -17.28
N LEU A 793 -14.99 -13.43 -16.28
CA LEU A 793 -13.74 -13.72 -15.57
C LEU A 793 -12.74 -14.52 -16.43
N ARG A 794 -13.21 -15.33 -17.37
CA ARG A 794 -12.34 -16.09 -18.30
C ARG A 794 -11.45 -15.19 -19.16
N LEU A 795 -11.87 -13.99 -19.46
CA LEU A 795 -11.09 -13.04 -20.27
C LEU A 795 -9.82 -12.56 -19.53
N THR A 796 -9.85 -12.50 -18.20
CA THR A 796 -8.75 -11.99 -17.37
C THR A 796 -7.94 -13.08 -16.68
N GLN A 797 -8.37 -14.34 -16.73
CA GLN A 797 -7.71 -15.43 -15.99
C GLN A 797 -6.34 -15.82 -16.56
N ARG A 798 -6.20 -15.89 -17.89
CA ARG A 798 -4.96 -16.28 -18.59
C ARG A 798 -4.59 -15.29 -19.69
N PRO A 799 -4.39 -14.02 -19.36
CA PRO A 799 -4.17 -13.00 -20.37
C PRO A 799 -2.77 -13.14 -21.00
N ARG A 800 -2.70 -12.92 -22.31
CA ARG A 800 -1.45 -12.67 -23.00
C ARG A 800 -1.22 -11.18 -23.07
N MET A 801 -0.29 -10.68 -22.27
CA MET A 801 -0.09 -9.26 -22.09
C MET A 801 0.86 -8.68 -23.15
N PRO A 802 0.62 -7.45 -23.64
CA PRO A 802 1.55 -6.76 -24.53
C PRO A 802 2.95 -6.68 -23.92
N GLY A 803 3.98 -7.03 -24.70
CA GLY A 803 5.36 -7.05 -24.22
C GLY A 803 5.75 -8.21 -23.29
N LEU A 804 4.76 -8.94 -22.71
CA LEU A 804 4.93 -10.08 -21.80
C LEU A 804 4.25 -11.35 -22.35
N ARG A 805 4.23 -11.54 -23.66
CA ARG A 805 3.51 -12.65 -24.32
C ARG A 805 3.97 -14.05 -23.89
N SER A 806 5.25 -14.17 -23.53
CA SER A 806 5.83 -15.43 -23.07
C SER A 806 5.48 -15.78 -21.63
N PHE A 807 4.99 -14.83 -20.86
CA PHE A 807 4.66 -15.04 -19.44
C PHE A 807 3.31 -15.74 -19.30
N ASN A 808 3.29 -16.80 -18.51
CA ASN A 808 2.07 -17.45 -18.06
C ASN A 808 1.53 -16.76 -16.79
N GLU A 809 0.40 -17.25 -16.28
CA GLU A 809 -0.27 -16.69 -15.09
C GLU A 809 0.60 -16.70 -13.83
N ASN A 810 1.39 -17.74 -13.61
CA ASN A 810 2.26 -17.85 -12.43
C ASN A 810 3.48 -16.94 -12.54
N GLU A 811 4.01 -16.76 -13.75
CA GLU A 811 5.12 -15.84 -14.02
C GLU A 811 4.69 -14.38 -13.87
N LEU A 812 3.47 -14.05 -14.31
CA LEU A 812 2.87 -12.73 -14.10
C LEU A 812 2.63 -12.45 -12.62
N PHE A 813 2.12 -13.45 -11.87
CA PHE A 813 1.98 -13.35 -10.42
C PHE A 813 3.32 -13.07 -9.77
N THR A 814 4.35 -13.86 -10.10
CA THR A 814 5.68 -13.72 -9.50
C THR A 814 6.27 -12.34 -9.76
N LEU A 815 6.23 -11.87 -11.03
CA LEU A 815 6.73 -10.54 -11.37
C LEU A 815 5.99 -9.43 -10.60
N ALA A 816 4.67 -9.47 -10.60
CA ALA A 816 3.85 -8.47 -9.91
C ALA A 816 4.06 -8.48 -8.39
N TYR A 817 4.21 -9.68 -7.80
CA TYR A 817 4.49 -9.81 -6.37
C TYR A 817 5.88 -9.28 -6.01
N MET A 818 6.91 -9.65 -6.77
CA MET A 818 8.27 -9.18 -6.53
C MET A 818 8.37 -7.65 -6.66
N GLN A 819 7.61 -7.05 -7.56
CA GLN A 819 7.57 -5.59 -7.72
C GLN A 819 6.95 -4.83 -6.54
N LYS A 820 6.18 -5.47 -5.66
CA LYS A 820 5.74 -4.87 -4.39
C LYS A 820 6.93 -4.48 -3.50
N HIS A 821 8.05 -5.15 -3.66
CA HIS A 821 9.27 -4.98 -2.89
C HIS A 821 10.34 -4.14 -3.62
N CYS A 822 10.00 -3.51 -4.76
CA CYS A 822 10.92 -2.57 -5.40
C CYS A 822 11.11 -1.34 -4.51
N SER A 823 12.36 -1.01 -4.22
CA SER A 823 12.73 0.10 -3.34
C SER A 823 14.01 0.76 -3.82
N THR A 824 14.09 2.08 -3.73
CA THR A 824 15.33 2.82 -4.02
C THR A 824 16.42 2.53 -2.99
N LEU A 825 16.05 2.10 -1.78
CA LEU A 825 16.99 1.66 -0.74
C LEU A 825 17.80 0.44 -1.15
N ILE A 826 17.17 -0.54 -1.82
CA ILE A 826 17.85 -1.77 -2.27
C ILE A 826 18.72 -1.46 -3.49
N ALA A 827 18.31 -0.51 -4.34
CA ALA A 827 18.99 -0.19 -5.59
C ALA A 827 20.27 0.61 -5.41
N ASP A 828 20.36 1.46 -4.39
CA ASP A 828 21.49 2.37 -4.15
C ASP A 828 22.29 1.94 -2.92
N LYS A 829 23.24 1.02 -3.12
CA LYS A 829 24.11 0.49 -2.05
C LYS A 829 25.12 1.50 -1.51
N ASP A 830 25.40 2.57 -2.27
CA ASP A 830 26.34 3.63 -1.87
C ASP A 830 25.64 4.71 -1.02
N TYR A 831 24.33 4.70 -1.00
CA TYR A 831 23.53 5.51 -0.10
C TYR A 831 23.50 4.81 1.26
N ALA A 832 24.31 5.29 2.21
CA ALA A 832 24.20 4.88 3.61
C ALA A 832 23.01 5.61 4.23
N PRO A 833 21.80 5.01 4.23
CA PRO A 833 20.69 5.57 4.98
C PRO A 833 21.06 5.51 6.46
N ILE A 834 20.43 6.35 7.18
CA ILE A 834 20.42 6.37 8.61
C ILE A 834 20.17 4.98 9.18
N LYS A 835 20.97 4.54 10.11
CA LYS A 835 21.00 3.18 10.64
C LYS A 835 19.66 2.51 11.05
N PRO A 836 18.56 3.19 11.47
CA PRO A 836 17.28 2.50 11.65
C PRO A 836 16.64 2.08 10.32
N HIS A 837 16.97 2.76 9.22
CA HIS A 837 16.63 2.28 7.88
C HIS A 837 17.53 1.14 7.43
N VAL A 838 18.69 0.92 8.06
CA VAL A 838 19.55 -0.26 7.78
C VAL A 838 18.84 -1.55 8.22
N GLU A 839 18.23 -1.59 9.41
CA GLU A 839 17.45 -2.74 9.84
C GLU A 839 16.28 -2.98 8.87
N GLN A 840 15.56 -1.94 8.50
CA GLN A 840 14.47 -2.02 7.54
C GLN A 840 14.97 -2.41 6.13
N GLN A 841 16.07 -1.82 5.67
CA GLN A 841 16.68 -2.13 4.37
C GLN A 841 17.16 -3.58 4.32
N LEU A 842 17.86 -4.04 5.36
CA LEU A 842 18.30 -5.44 5.48
C LEU A 842 17.09 -6.37 5.51
N ALA A 843 16.07 -6.01 6.27
CA ALA A 843 14.82 -6.75 6.31
C ALA A 843 14.16 -6.84 4.93
N GLU A 844 14.04 -5.74 4.19
CA GLU A 844 13.48 -5.74 2.84
C GLU A 844 14.32 -6.56 1.86
N GLU A 845 15.65 -6.43 1.87
CA GLU A 845 16.54 -7.20 1.00
C GLU A 845 16.47 -8.71 1.29
N TYR A 846 16.46 -9.11 2.57
CA TYR A 846 16.31 -10.51 2.95
C TYR A 846 14.93 -11.05 2.64
N LEU A 847 13.87 -10.26 2.87
CA LEU A 847 12.52 -10.63 2.53
C LEU A 847 12.38 -10.85 1.02
N PHE A 848 12.97 -9.98 0.20
CA PHE A 848 13.01 -10.14 -1.25
C PHE A 848 13.67 -11.46 -1.66
N LYS A 849 14.87 -11.76 -1.12
CA LYS A 849 15.59 -13.00 -1.39
C LYS A 849 14.83 -14.24 -0.92
N ALA A 850 14.29 -14.20 0.30
CA ALA A 850 13.51 -15.29 0.86
C ALA A 850 12.23 -15.56 0.07
N THR A 851 11.51 -14.52 -0.30
CA THR A 851 10.29 -14.61 -1.11
C THR A 851 10.58 -15.29 -2.44
N TRP A 852 11.64 -14.87 -3.14
CA TRP A 852 12.06 -15.49 -4.39
C TRP A 852 12.34 -16.99 -4.24
N GLN A 853 13.02 -17.42 -3.18
CA GLN A 853 13.33 -18.82 -2.94
C GLN A 853 12.08 -19.68 -2.66
N HIS A 854 11.05 -19.07 -2.08
CA HIS A 854 9.84 -19.79 -1.66
C HIS A 854 8.67 -19.72 -2.66
N ILE A 855 8.68 -18.76 -3.59
CA ILE A 855 7.72 -18.67 -4.70
C ILE A 855 8.37 -19.34 -5.93
N GLN A 856 8.22 -20.65 -6.05
CA GLN A 856 8.85 -21.44 -7.13
C GLN A 856 8.04 -21.44 -8.44
N PHE A 857 7.47 -20.31 -8.82
CA PHE A 857 6.79 -20.20 -10.12
C PHE A 857 7.69 -19.49 -11.15
N LEU A 858 8.82 -20.15 -11.45
CA LEU A 858 9.68 -19.68 -12.53
C LEU A 858 9.16 -20.11 -13.91
N PRO A 859 9.43 -19.31 -14.96
CA PRO A 859 9.23 -19.74 -16.33
C PRO A 859 9.82 -21.11 -16.56
N ARG A 860 9.10 -22.02 -17.19
CA ARG A 860 9.65 -23.35 -17.59
C ARG A 860 10.92 -23.25 -18.42
N SER A 861 11.16 -22.07 -19.03
CA SER A 861 12.37 -21.72 -19.76
C SER A 861 13.57 -21.39 -18.85
N ILE A 862 13.34 -21.13 -17.57
CA ILE A 862 14.36 -20.71 -16.59
C ILE A 862 14.35 -21.73 -15.45
N SER A 863 15.24 -22.71 -15.48
CA SER A 863 15.46 -23.60 -14.34
C SER A 863 16.58 -23.05 -13.47
N CYS A 864 16.21 -22.40 -12.36
CA CYS A 864 17.20 -22.09 -11.33
C CYS A 864 17.53 -23.38 -10.56
N SER A 865 18.81 -23.66 -10.34
CA SER A 865 19.23 -24.71 -9.43
C SER A 865 19.01 -24.23 -7.99
N THR A 866 17.78 -24.32 -7.52
CA THR A 866 17.47 -23.99 -6.13
C THR A 866 17.66 -25.22 -5.26
N THR A 867 18.56 -25.15 -4.29
CA THR A 867 18.53 -26.08 -3.14
C THR A 867 17.23 -25.73 -2.37
N GLU A 868 16.25 -26.61 -2.46
CA GLU A 868 14.95 -26.44 -1.81
C GLU A 868 15.10 -26.32 -0.29
N ALA A 869 15.11 -25.10 0.21
CA ALA A 869 14.87 -24.85 1.63
C ALA A 869 13.35 -24.90 1.86
N ARG A 870 12.82 -26.06 2.13
CA ARG A 870 11.41 -26.21 2.53
C ARG A 870 11.29 -26.01 4.02
N CYS A 871 10.95 -24.79 4.43
CA CYS A 871 10.62 -24.55 5.83
C CYS A 871 9.32 -25.24 6.19
N SER A 872 9.37 -26.15 7.17
CA SER A 872 8.19 -26.88 7.66
C SER A 872 7.20 -26.00 8.44
N ASN A 873 7.67 -24.86 8.95
CA ASN A 873 6.93 -23.98 9.86
C ASN A 873 6.33 -22.73 9.17
N ILE A 874 6.34 -22.64 7.83
CA ILE A 874 5.65 -21.62 7.03
C ILE A 874 4.29 -22.19 6.58
N LEU A 875 3.20 -21.41 6.69
CA LEU A 875 1.84 -21.80 6.30
C LEU A 875 1.67 -22.04 4.80
#